data_23b70729eb19c051d31ae94a1a2d17e6
#
_entry.id   23b70729eb19c051d31ae94a1a2d17e6
#
_cell.length_a   1.000
_cell.length_b   1.000
_cell.length_c   1.000
_cell.angle_alpha   90.00
_cell.angle_beta   90.00
_cell.angle_gamma   90.00
#
_symmetry.space_group_name_H-M   'P 1'
#
loop_
_entity.id
_entity.type
_entity.pdbx_description
1 polymer ?
#
loop_
_entity_poly.entity_id
_entity_poly.type
_entity_poly.pdbx_seq_one_letter_code
_entity_poly.pdbx_strand_id
1 'polypeptide(L)'
;KSLKGWKEIEYEVVRDRYDNCITVCNMENFDPLGIHTGESIVIAPSQTLTNSEYHKLRELSIKIVRHIGIVGECNVQYAFDPQSEDYRVIEVNARLSRSSALASKATGYPLAFVAAKLGMGYGLFELKNSVTKTTSAFFEPALDYVVCKIPRWDLSKFRGVDKELGSSMKSVGEVMAIGRNFEEAIQKGLRMIGQGMHGFVENKELQIPDLDAALREPTDKRVFVISKAMHKGYTVDQIHDLTKIDRWFLNKLKHIIDIDEALKRRNINTLDKELLREAKVYGFTDFQIARAVGLEGEEQNMHKAMLIVRQLRKGFGIVPVVKQIDTLAAEYPAQTNYLYVTYAGVASDVSFSNDRNSVIVLGSGAYRIGSSVEFDWCGVQALNTIRKQGYRSIMINYNPETVSTDYDMCDRLYFDELTFERVMDIIDAETPHGVIVSTGGQIPNNLAMYLDEQNVPILGTAAKDIDNAEDRAKFSSMLTENGINQPEWSALTSMDDIDKFVDRVGFPVLVRPSYVLSGAAMNICSNKDELTRFLQLAANVSEDHPVVVSKFIEHAKEIEMDAVAQNGEIMAYAISEHIEFAGVHSGDATIQFPPQKLYVETVRRIKRISRQIAKQLHINGPFNIQYMARDNDILVIECNLRASRSFPFVSKVLKLNFIDLATKIMLGVPVEKPNKNLFDLDYVGIKASQFSFNRLQKADPVLGVDMSSTGEVGCLGDDSSTALLKSMLSVGQRIPKKTVLLSTGGAKQKAEMLDAAKMLLQHGYELYATGGTSKYLTENGIENTLVYWPSDEGKAPQALDLLHEKKIDMVVNIPKDLTPRELTNGYKIRRAAIDLNVPLITNSRLASAFITAFCNVSMDDIDIKAWGEY
;
A
#
# COMPACT_ATOMS: atom_id res chain seq x y z
N LYS A 1 -34.58 -10.77 -0.88
CA LYS A 1 -35.14 -9.41 -0.79
C LYS A 1 -33.97 -8.43 -0.61
N SER A 2 -33.95 -7.34 -1.38
CA SER A 2 -32.97 -6.25 -1.17
C SER A 2 -33.36 -5.46 0.09
N LEU A 3 -32.35 -5.16 0.91
CA LEU A 3 -32.47 -4.29 2.08
C LEU A 3 -31.67 -2.98 1.86
N LYS A 4 -31.51 -2.56 0.60
CA LYS A 4 -30.80 -1.33 0.25
C LYS A 4 -31.38 -0.13 1.00
N GLY A 5 -30.53 0.67 1.63
CA GLY A 5 -30.90 1.82 2.44
C GLY A 5 -31.02 1.52 3.95
N TRP A 6 -30.95 0.25 4.36
CA TRP A 6 -30.83 -0.10 5.77
C TRP A 6 -29.42 0.17 6.27
N LYS A 7 -29.28 0.36 7.59
CA LYS A 7 -27.96 0.48 8.24
C LYS A 7 -27.28 -0.89 8.35
N GLU A 8 -25.98 -0.91 8.34
CA GLU A 8 -25.19 -2.09 8.67
C GLU A 8 -24.47 -1.85 10.00
N ILE A 9 -24.69 -2.76 10.95
CA ILE A 9 -24.18 -2.67 12.32
C ILE A 9 -23.44 -3.98 12.63
N GLU A 10 -22.29 -3.87 13.27
CA GLU A 10 -21.47 -5.00 13.67
C GLU A 10 -21.18 -5.03 15.16
N TYR A 11 -21.09 -6.24 15.72
CA TYR A 11 -20.61 -6.50 17.07
C TYR A 11 -19.47 -7.51 17.04
N GLU A 12 -18.35 -7.15 17.67
CA GLU A 12 -17.28 -8.09 18.00
C GLU A 12 -17.58 -8.67 19.39
N VAL A 13 -17.71 -10.00 19.46
CA VAL A 13 -18.16 -10.73 20.64
C VAL A 13 -17.14 -11.77 21.04
N VAL A 14 -16.87 -11.88 22.32
CA VAL A 14 -15.95 -12.89 22.88
C VAL A 14 -16.70 -13.74 23.89
N ARG A 15 -16.54 -15.07 23.81
CA ARG A 15 -17.15 -16.02 24.73
C ARG A 15 -16.16 -17.13 25.12
N ASP A 16 -16.08 -17.45 26.40
CA ASP A 16 -15.30 -18.56 26.91
C ASP A 16 -16.14 -19.88 27.06
N ARG A 17 -15.48 -20.96 27.41
CA ARG A 17 -16.14 -22.26 27.59
C ARG A 17 -17.07 -22.34 28.81
N TYR A 18 -17.00 -21.40 29.74
CA TYR A 18 -17.82 -21.30 30.93
C TYR A 18 -19.08 -20.47 30.73
N ASP A 19 -19.36 -20.09 29.50
CA ASP A 19 -20.50 -19.26 29.08
C ASP A 19 -20.39 -17.76 29.48
N ASN A 20 -19.22 -17.28 29.88
CA ASN A 20 -18.98 -15.85 30.02
C ASN A 20 -18.86 -15.24 28.62
N CYS A 21 -19.64 -14.20 28.37
CA CYS A 21 -19.79 -13.61 27.07
C CYS A 21 -19.85 -12.09 27.19
N ILE A 22 -19.06 -11.37 26.37
CA ILE A 22 -19.01 -9.91 26.31
C ILE A 22 -19.02 -9.43 24.86
N THR A 23 -19.53 -8.22 24.65
CA THR A 23 -19.33 -7.47 23.40
C THR A 23 -18.14 -6.54 23.58
N VAL A 24 -17.13 -6.68 22.71
CA VAL A 24 -15.90 -5.88 22.80
C VAL A 24 -16.03 -4.57 22.09
N CYS A 25 -16.66 -4.56 20.92
CA CYS A 25 -16.83 -3.37 20.12
C CYS A 25 -18.13 -3.43 19.32
N ASN A 26 -18.81 -2.30 19.24
CA ASN A 26 -19.92 -2.05 18.34
C ASN A 26 -19.46 -1.08 17.26
N MET A 27 -19.78 -1.37 16.01
CA MET A 27 -19.37 -0.58 14.83
C MET A 27 -20.54 -0.34 13.91
N GLU A 28 -20.51 0.77 13.20
CA GLU A 28 -21.53 1.20 12.25
C GLU A 28 -20.91 1.62 10.92
N ASN A 29 -21.48 1.14 9.81
CA ASN A 29 -21.08 1.58 8.48
C ASN A 29 -21.67 2.97 8.15
N PHE A 30 -20.81 3.83 7.61
CA PHE A 30 -21.23 5.13 7.07
C PHE A 30 -22.12 4.98 5.83
N ASP A 31 -21.77 4.02 4.97
CA ASP A 31 -22.54 3.70 3.78
C ASP A 31 -23.73 2.78 4.14
N PRO A 32 -24.89 2.96 3.47
CA PRO A 32 -26.02 2.06 3.65
C PRO A 32 -25.69 0.66 3.13
N LEU A 33 -26.46 -0.33 3.60
CA LEU A 33 -26.33 -1.72 3.19
C LEU A 33 -26.32 -1.90 1.66
N GLY A 34 -25.40 -2.74 1.19
CA GLY A 34 -25.15 -3.02 -0.23
C GLY A 34 -23.70 -2.85 -0.62
N ILE A 35 -22.90 -2.22 0.24
CA ILE A 35 -21.44 -2.15 0.14
C ILE A 35 -20.85 -3.03 1.22
N HIS A 36 -19.90 -3.89 0.86
CA HIS A 36 -19.23 -4.76 1.82
C HIS A 36 -18.57 -3.93 2.94
N THR A 37 -18.66 -4.37 4.19
CA THR A 37 -18.09 -3.65 5.34
C THR A 37 -16.59 -3.33 5.17
N GLY A 38 -15.82 -4.24 4.51
CA GLY A 38 -14.42 -3.98 4.14
C GLY A 38 -14.21 -2.84 3.15
N GLU A 39 -15.28 -2.41 2.45
CA GLU A 39 -15.28 -1.34 1.45
C GLU A 39 -15.97 -0.06 1.98
N SER A 40 -16.58 -0.10 3.16
CA SER A 40 -17.25 1.04 3.78
C SER A 40 -16.35 1.78 4.76
N ILE A 41 -16.62 3.05 4.95
CA ILE A 41 -16.15 3.82 6.11
C ILE A 41 -16.88 3.27 7.33
N VAL A 42 -16.16 2.89 8.39
CA VAL A 42 -16.71 2.29 9.60
C VAL A 42 -16.39 3.16 10.79
N ILE A 43 -17.40 3.40 11.61
CA ILE A 43 -17.31 4.26 12.81
C ILE A 43 -17.48 3.39 14.07
N ALA A 44 -16.61 3.58 15.05
CA ALA A 44 -16.67 2.94 16.35
C ALA A 44 -16.56 3.99 17.49
N PRO A 45 -17.45 3.96 18.50
CA PRO A 45 -18.66 3.19 18.57
C PRO A 45 -19.72 3.72 17.58
N SER A 46 -20.80 2.96 17.35
CA SER A 46 -21.93 3.44 16.53
C SER A 46 -22.48 4.77 17.08
N GLN A 47 -22.80 5.70 16.15
CA GLN A 47 -23.20 7.07 16.49
C GLN A 47 -24.71 7.30 16.37
N THR A 48 -25.40 6.48 15.57
CA THR A 48 -26.79 6.73 15.18
C THR A 48 -27.79 5.76 15.81
N LEU A 49 -27.31 4.82 16.64
CA LEU A 49 -28.18 3.95 17.43
C LEU A 49 -28.62 4.63 18.73
N THR A 50 -29.90 4.50 19.06
CA THR A 50 -30.38 4.82 20.41
C THR A 50 -29.88 3.78 21.42
N ASN A 51 -29.91 4.11 22.69
CA ASN A 51 -29.52 3.19 23.77
C ASN A 51 -30.36 1.87 23.73
N SER A 52 -31.64 1.95 23.43
CA SER A 52 -32.53 0.78 23.30
C SER A 52 -32.10 -0.11 22.12
N GLU A 53 -31.83 0.46 20.96
CA GLU A 53 -31.39 -0.28 19.79
C GLU A 53 -30.00 -0.94 19.99
N TYR A 54 -29.08 -0.20 20.61
CA TYR A 54 -27.77 -0.73 20.99
C TYR A 54 -27.88 -1.98 21.87
N HIS A 55 -28.64 -1.90 22.95
CA HIS A 55 -28.79 -3.04 23.87
C HIS A 55 -29.57 -4.19 23.25
N LYS A 56 -30.59 -3.93 22.43
CA LYS A 56 -31.31 -4.96 21.67
C LYS A 56 -30.36 -5.80 20.79
N LEU A 57 -29.53 -5.14 19.98
CA LEU A 57 -28.60 -5.82 19.08
C LEU A 57 -27.46 -6.52 19.86
N ARG A 58 -26.99 -5.91 20.95
CA ARG A 58 -26.03 -6.51 21.87
C ARG A 58 -26.54 -7.84 22.47
N GLU A 59 -27.73 -7.83 23.03
CA GLU A 59 -28.35 -9.03 23.61
C GLU A 59 -28.57 -10.12 22.58
N LEU A 60 -28.98 -9.74 21.37
CA LEU A 60 -29.11 -10.68 20.25
C LEU A 60 -27.76 -11.31 19.87
N SER A 61 -26.70 -10.51 19.83
CA SER A 61 -25.34 -11.01 19.53
C SER A 61 -24.89 -12.05 20.57
N ILE A 62 -25.06 -11.77 21.85
CA ILE A 62 -24.78 -12.69 22.95
C ILE A 62 -25.62 -13.97 22.83
N LYS A 63 -26.92 -13.84 22.55
CA LYS A 63 -27.81 -14.99 22.34
C LYS A 63 -27.40 -15.87 21.17
N ILE A 64 -27.00 -15.28 20.05
CA ILE A 64 -26.54 -15.99 18.87
C ILE A 64 -25.25 -16.74 19.15
N VAL A 65 -24.26 -16.08 19.73
CA VAL A 65 -22.95 -16.66 20.04
C VAL A 65 -23.06 -17.81 21.02
N ARG A 66 -23.91 -17.68 22.03
CA ARG A 66 -24.24 -18.75 22.98
C ARG A 66 -24.95 -19.93 22.32
N HIS A 67 -25.94 -19.65 21.46
CA HIS A 67 -26.71 -20.69 20.75
C HIS A 67 -25.82 -21.53 19.83
N ILE A 68 -24.90 -20.91 19.12
CA ILE A 68 -23.94 -21.59 18.26
C ILE A 68 -22.86 -22.32 19.07
N GLY A 69 -22.62 -21.92 20.32
CA GLY A 69 -21.62 -22.52 21.20
C GLY A 69 -20.19 -22.10 20.89
N ILE A 70 -19.99 -20.88 20.35
CA ILE A 70 -18.67 -20.36 20.00
C ILE A 70 -17.80 -20.20 21.24
N VAL A 71 -16.55 -20.64 21.16
CA VAL A 71 -15.50 -20.36 22.15
C VAL A 71 -14.38 -19.61 21.43
N GLY A 72 -14.07 -18.42 21.91
CA GLY A 72 -13.15 -17.50 21.27
C GLY A 72 -13.87 -16.23 20.85
N GLU A 73 -13.54 -15.70 19.69
CA GLU A 73 -14.05 -14.45 19.14
C GLU A 73 -15.00 -14.71 17.96
N CYS A 74 -15.96 -13.83 17.79
CA CYS A 74 -16.98 -13.90 16.75
C CYS A 74 -17.46 -12.50 16.36
N ASN A 75 -17.58 -12.26 15.05
CA ASN A 75 -18.22 -11.07 14.51
C ASN A 75 -19.68 -11.37 14.11
N VAL A 76 -20.61 -10.52 14.51
CA VAL A 76 -22.04 -10.62 14.17
C VAL A 76 -22.47 -9.36 13.43
N GLN A 77 -23.03 -9.51 12.24
CA GLN A 77 -23.45 -8.42 11.37
C GLN A 77 -24.97 -8.35 11.20
N TYR A 78 -25.49 -7.15 11.27
CA TYR A 78 -26.91 -6.83 11.19
C TYR A 78 -27.23 -5.83 10.10
N ALA A 79 -28.31 -6.10 9.37
CA ALA A 79 -29.07 -5.07 8.69
C ALA A 79 -30.12 -4.51 9.63
N PHE A 80 -30.16 -3.20 9.83
CA PHE A 80 -31.07 -2.52 10.74
C PHE A 80 -31.87 -1.45 10.00
N ASP A 81 -33.22 -1.47 10.11
CA ASP A 81 -34.08 -0.51 9.43
C ASP A 81 -34.06 0.84 10.17
N PRO A 82 -33.65 1.94 9.54
CA PRO A 82 -33.60 3.24 10.20
C PRO A 82 -34.97 3.85 10.51
N GLN A 83 -36.07 3.30 9.99
CA GLN A 83 -37.43 3.80 10.18
C GLN A 83 -38.28 2.99 11.15
N SER A 84 -37.86 1.79 11.43
CA SER A 84 -38.48 0.88 12.38
C SER A 84 -37.37 0.17 13.17
N GLU A 85 -37.72 -0.52 14.21
CA GLU A 85 -36.71 -1.36 14.92
C GLU A 85 -36.55 -2.77 14.31
N ASP A 86 -36.98 -2.96 13.05
CA ASP A 86 -36.78 -4.20 12.32
C ASP A 86 -35.29 -4.44 12.02
N TYR A 87 -34.86 -5.69 12.15
CA TYR A 87 -33.49 -6.10 11.88
C TYR A 87 -33.42 -7.44 11.14
N ARG A 88 -32.30 -7.71 10.52
CA ARG A 88 -31.94 -9.03 10.00
C ARG A 88 -30.49 -9.32 10.36
N VAL A 89 -30.22 -10.54 10.78
CA VAL A 89 -28.84 -11.05 10.89
C VAL A 89 -28.35 -11.32 9.48
N ILE A 90 -27.25 -10.68 9.09
CA ILE A 90 -26.64 -10.87 7.77
C ILE A 90 -25.77 -12.11 7.78
N GLU A 91 -24.79 -12.10 8.70
CA GLU A 91 -23.87 -13.24 8.88
C GLU A 91 -23.26 -13.27 10.27
N VAL A 92 -22.69 -14.44 10.58
CA VAL A 92 -21.93 -14.67 11.80
C VAL A 92 -20.60 -15.29 11.42
N ASN A 93 -19.53 -14.58 11.70
CA ASN A 93 -18.19 -15.01 11.41
C ASN A 93 -17.53 -15.57 12.67
N ALA A 94 -17.53 -16.91 12.85
CA ALA A 94 -16.92 -17.58 13.98
C ALA A 94 -15.39 -17.64 13.87
N ARG A 95 -14.78 -16.52 13.65
CA ARG A 95 -13.34 -16.31 13.46
C ARG A 95 -12.98 -14.83 13.58
N LEU A 96 -11.70 -14.53 13.82
CA LEU A 96 -11.18 -13.17 13.66
C LEU A 96 -11.43 -12.68 12.23
N SER A 97 -11.83 -11.44 12.10
CA SER A 97 -12.10 -10.73 10.84
C SER A 97 -11.17 -9.52 10.69
N ARG A 98 -11.25 -8.78 9.60
CA ARG A 98 -10.56 -7.49 9.47
C ARG A 98 -11.03 -6.50 10.52
N SER A 99 -12.34 -6.44 10.77
CA SER A 99 -12.94 -5.60 11.80
C SER A 99 -12.45 -5.94 13.21
N SER A 100 -12.04 -7.18 13.46
CA SER A 100 -11.45 -7.56 14.76
C SER A 100 -10.11 -6.87 15.04
N ALA A 101 -9.27 -6.67 14.04
CA ALA A 101 -8.02 -5.90 14.19
C ALA A 101 -8.31 -4.43 14.52
N LEU A 102 -9.28 -3.83 13.81
CA LEU A 102 -9.76 -2.49 14.10
C LEU A 102 -10.33 -2.39 15.53
N ALA A 103 -11.25 -3.29 15.88
CA ALA A 103 -11.89 -3.30 17.20
C ALA A 103 -10.87 -3.45 18.32
N SER A 104 -9.88 -4.32 18.15
CA SER A 104 -8.81 -4.54 19.12
C SER A 104 -8.01 -3.26 19.38
N LYS A 105 -7.62 -2.55 18.34
CA LYS A 105 -6.79 -1.34 18.45
C LYS A 105 -7.62 -0.10 18.80
N ALA A 106 -8.86 -0.05 18.38
CA ALA A 106 -9.78 1.03 18.73
C ALA A 106 -10.16 1.02 20.23
N THR A 107 -10.31 -0.16 20.81
CA THR A 107 -10.74 -0.33 22.21
C THR A 107 -9.61 -0.54 23.21
N GLY A 108 -8.40 -0.84 22.73
CA GLY A 108 -7.32 -1.33 23.59
C GLY A 108 -7.58 -2.70 24.21
N TYR A 109 -8.49 -3.51 23.62
CA TYR A 109 -8.79 -4.87 24.03
C TYR A 109 -8.06 -5.87 23.11
N PRO A 110 -7.15 -6.71 23.59
CA PRO A 110 -6.29 -7.55 22.74
C PRO A 110 -7.04 -8.81 22.28
N LEU A 111 -7.96 -8.64 21.31
CA LEU A 111 -8.88 -9.70 20.84
C LEU A 111 -8.18 -10.99 20.44
N ALA A 112 -7.14 -10.92 19.60
CA ALA A 112 -6.44 -12.10 19.13
C ALA A 112 -5.76 -12.88 20.27
N PHE A 113 -5.12 -12.17 21.19
CA PHE A 113 -4.50 -12.75 22.37
C PHE A 113 -5.53 -13.44 23.26
N VAL A 114 -6.64 -12.76 23.56
CA VAL A 114 -7.72 -13.32 24.39
C VAL A 114 -8.35 -14.53 23.70
N ALA A 115 -8.71 -14.42 22.41
CA ALA A 115 -9.31 -15.53 21.66
C ALA A 115 -8.40 -16.77 21.64
N ALA A 116 -7.09 -16.60 21.45
CA ALA A 116 -6.12 -17.70 21.52
C ALA A 116 -6.10 -18.37 22.90
N LYS A 117 -6.10 -17.59 23.98
CA LYS A 117 -6.16 -18.11 25.34
C LYS A 117 -7.46 -18.86 25.62
N LEU A 118 -8.61 -18.33 25.17
CA LEU A 118 -9.90 -19.01 25.31
C LEU A 118 -9.92 -20.34 24.54
N GLY A 119 -9.36 -20.38 23.34
CA GLY A 119 -9.18 -21.60 22.55
C GLY A 119 -8.34 -22.66 23.26
N MET A 120 -7.40 -22.25 24.11
CA MET A 120 -6.60 -23.12 24.99
C MET A 120 -7.31 -23.50 26.28
N GLY A 121 -8.55 -23.05 26.52
CA GLY A 121 -9.41 -23.44 27.66
C GLY A 121 -9.38 -22.47 28.83
N TYR A 122 -8.75 -21.32 28.76
CA TYR A 122 -8.86 -20.31 29.82
C TYR A 122 -10.26 -19.68 29.87
N GLY A 123 -10.69 -19.23 31.03
CA GLY A 123 -11.86 -18.40 31.21
C GLY A 123 -11.54 -16.92 31.09
N LEU A 124 -12.51 -16.11 30.70
CA LEU A 124 -12.35 -14.64 30.60
C LEU A 124 -11.94 -14.00 31.93
N PHE A 125 -12.44 -14.55 33.04
CA PHE A 125 -12.14 -14.08 34.40
C PHE A 125 -10.69 -14.41 34.84
N GLU A 126 -10.02 -15.37 34.22
CA GLU A 126 -8.62 -15.74 34.50
C GLU A 126 -7.61 -14.83 33.77
N LEU A 127 -8.06 -14.07 32.77
CA LEU A 127 -7.21 -13.26 31.92
C LEU A 127 -7.28 -11.78 32.32
N LYS A 128 -6.12 -11.12 32.24
CA LYS A 128 -6.02 -9.66 32.34
C LYS A 128 -5.95 -9.05 30.95
N ASN A 129 -6.42 -7.82 30.81
CA ASN A 129 -6.17 -7.03 29.62
C ASN A 129 -4.68 -6.67 29.56
N SER A 130 -3.95 -7.21 28.58
CA SER A 130 -2.51 -7.01 28.43
C SER A 130 -2.13 -5.63 27.92
N VAL A 131 -3.06 -4.88 27.32
CA VAL A 131 -2.85 -3.51 26.84
C VAL A 131 -2.98 -2.51 27.98
N THR A 132 -4.12 -2.51 28.68
CA THR A 132 -4.37 -1.56 29.76
C THR A 132 -3.68 -1.96 31.07
N LYS A 133 -3.38 -3.25 31.27
CA LYS A 133 -2.75 -3.86 32.46
C LYS A 133 -3.51 -3.69 33.77
N THR A 134 -4.62 -2.98 33.75
CA THR A 134 -5.43 -2.61 34.92
C THR A 134 -6.79 -3.27 34.94
N THR A 135 -7.28 -3.79 33.82
CA THR A 135 -8.59 -4.41 33.68
C THR A 135 -8.52 -5.92 33.46
N SER A 136 -9.64 -6.61 33.78
CA SER A 136 -9.86 -8.00 33.40
C SER A 136 -10.25 -8.08 31.91
N ALA A 137 -9.96 -9.22 31.26
CA ALA A 137 -10.53 -9.52 29.95
C ALA A 137 -12.06 -9.74 30.00
N PHE A 138 -12.63 -9.99 31.16
CA PHE A 138 -14.09 -10.07 31.38
C PHE A 138 -14.67 -8.69 31.69
N PHE A 139 -14.52 -7.76 30.71
CA PHE A 139 -15.00 -6.39 30.82
C PHE A 139 -15.38 -5.85 29.43
N GLU A 140 -16.57 -5.29 29.29
CA GLU A 140 -16.99 -4.64 28.03
C GLU A 140 -16.35 -3.25 27.90
N PRO A 141 -15.61 -2.99 26.80
CA PRO A 141 -15.05 -1.67 26.59
C PRO A 141 -16.09 -0.56 26.45
N ALA A 142 -15.76 0.62 26.98
CA ALA A 142 -16.46 1.87 26.76
C ALA A 142 -15.49 2.91 26.22
N LEU A 143 -15.89 3.68 25.20
CA LEU A 143 -15.04 4.65 24.50
C LEU A 143 -15.56 6.06 24.73
N ASP A 144 -14.67 7.01 25.05
CA ASP A 144 -14.95 8.46 25.13
C ASP A 144 -14.37 9.23 23.93
N TYR A 145 -13.98 8.52 22.86
CA TYR A 145 -13.49 9.04 21.60
C TYR A 145 -14.18 8.31 20.44
N VAL A 146 -14.01 8.84 19.24
CA VAL A 146 -14.56 8.27 18.00
C VAL A 146 -13.43 7.74 17.15
N VAL A 147 -13.59 6.51 16.68
CA VAL A 147 -12.67 5.88 15.73
C VAL A 147 -13.34 5.81 14.36
N CYS A 148 -12.61 6.21 13.33
CA CYS A 148 -13.05 6.14 11.94
C CYS A 148 -12.07 5.29 11.14
N LYS A 149 -12.53 4.15 10.60
CA LYS A 149 -11.80 3.33 9.65
C LYS A 149 -12.18 3.73 8.24
N ILE A 150 -11.20 4.00 7.39
CA ILE A 150 -11.44 4.29 5.97
C ILE A 150 -10.63 3.32 5.13
N PRO A 151 -11.25 2.58 4.18
CA PRO A 151 -10.54 1.73 3.24
C PRO A 151 -9.69 2.57 2.28
N ARG A 152 -8.61 1.96 1.83
CA ARG A 152 -7.80 2.52 0.75
C ARG A 152 -8.00 1.71 -0.52
N TRP A 153 -8.30 2.41 -1.59
CA TRP A 153 -8.39 1.85 -2.95
C TRP A 153 -7.31 2.46 -3.83
N ASP A 154 -6.77 1.65 -4.73
CA ASP A 154 -5.83 2.10 -5.76
C ASP A 154 -6.39 1.77 -7.16
N LEU A 155 -7.71 1.90 -7.33
CA LEU A 155 -8.43 1.51 -8.55
C LEU A 155 -7.95 2.25 -9.80
N SER A 156 -7.48 3.48 -9.64
CA SER A 156 -6.93 4.28 -10.75
C SER A 156 -5.68 3.67 -11.39
N LYS A 157 -4.97 2.77 -10.70
CA LYS A 157 -3.80 2.07 -11.25
C LYS A 157 -4.15 0.94 -12.22
N PHE A 158 -5.41 0.51 -12.26
CA PHE A 158 -5.84 -0.63 -13.05
C PHE A 158 -6.65 -0.17 -14.25
N ARG A 159 -6.13 -0.48 -15.45
CA ARG A 159 -6.79 -0.15 -16.70
C ARG A 159 -8.10 -0.92 -16.85
N GLY A 160 -9.20 -0.20 -17.13
CA GLY A 160 -10.51 -0.79 -17.39
C GLY A 160 -11.27 -1.29 -16.16
N VAL A 161 -10.71 -1.15 -14.95
CA VAL A 161 -11.34 -1.61 -13.72
C VAL A 161 -12.71 -0.97 -13.49
N ASP A 162 -13.63 -1.78 -12.99
CA ASP A 162 -14.91 -1.30 -12.48
C ASP A 162 -14.71 -0.60 -11.13
N LYS A 163 -15.10 0.69 -11.05
CA LYS A 163 -14.92 1.53 -9.86
C LYS A 163 -16.09 1.51 -8.90
N GLU A 164 -17.23 0.92 -9.28
CA GLU A 164 -18.38 0.82 -8.40
C GLU A 164 -18.08 -0.11 -7.22
N LEU A 165 -18.33 0.40 -6.00
CA LEU A 165 -18.19 -0.37 -4.76
C LEU A 165 -19.50 -1.17 -4.51
N GLY A 166 -19.35 -2.41 -4.09
CA GLY A 166 -20.47 -3.33 -3.86
C GLY A 166 -20.11 -4.41 -2.84
N SER A 167 -20.63 -5.60 -3.03
CA SER A 167 -20.41 -6.74 -2.12
C SER A 167 -19.04 -7.41 -2.27
N SER A 168 -18.27 -7.08 -3.30
CA SER A 168 -16.91 -7.62 -3.50
C SER A 168 -15.85 -6.67 -3.00
N MET A 169 -14.81 -7.20 -2.35
CA MET A 169 -13.71 -6.41 -1.81
C MET A 169 -12.70 -6.04 -2.90
N LYS A 170 -12.48 -4.73 -3.07
CA LYS A 170 -11.50 -4.13 -4.01
C LYS A 170 -10.41 -3.34 -3.28
N SER A 171 -10.60 -3.03 -2.00
CA SER A 171 -9.64 -2.29 -1.17
C SER A 171 -8.34 -3.05 -0.98
N VAL A 172 -7.23 -2.32 -0.89
CA VAL A 172 -5.87 -2.87 -0.72
C VAL A 172 -5.32 -2.66 0.68
N GLY A 173 -5.92 -1.77 1.46
CA GLY A 173 -5.54 -1.47 2.84
C GLY A 173 -6.59 -0.59 3.52
N GLU A 174 -6.30 -0.19 4.73
CA GLU A 174 -7.18 0.68 5.52
C GLU A 174 -6.40 1.58 6.47
N VAL A 175 -7.04 2.62 6.95
CA VAL A 175 -6.54 3.53 7.98
C VAL A 175 -7.47 3.52 9.18
N MET A 176 -6.91 3.78 10.35
CA MET A 176 -7.66 4.04 11.58
C MET A 176 -7.34 5.44 12.08
N ALA A 177 -8.34 6.30 12.11
CA ALA A 177 -8.25 7.66 12.61
C ALA A 177 -9.02 7.78 13.93
N ILE A 178 -8.48 8.53 14.88
CA ILE A 178 -9.04 8.71 16.21
C ILE A 178 -9.19 10.20 16.48
N GLY A 179 -10.36 10.58 16.98
CA GLY A 179 -10.69 11.94 17.37
C GLY A 179 -11.63 11.99 18.55
N ARG A 180 -11.78 13.15 19.18
CA ARG A 180 -12.74 13.36 20.27
C ARG A 180 -14.15 13.61 19.75
N ASN A 181 -14.30 13.83 18.46
CA ASN A 181 -15.57 13.97 17.74
C ASN A 181 -15.45 13.34 16.35
N PHE A 182 -16.60 13.12 15.70
CA PHE A 182 -16.65 12.50 14.39
C PHE A 182 -15.94 13.35 13.32
N GLU A 183 -16.13 14.70 13.38
CA GLU A 183 -15.54 15.61 12.41
C GLU A 183 -14.00 15.52 12.42
N GLU A 184 -13.38 15.48 13.60
CA GLU A 184 -11.93 15.30 13.73
C GLU A 184 -11.49 13.95 13.17
N ALA A 185 -12.19 12.87 13.54
CA ALA A 185 -11.84 11.51 13.13
C ALA A 185 -11.95 11.32 11.60
N ILE A 186 -13.04 11.80 10.98
CA ILE A 186 -13.23 11.68 9.52
C ILE A 186 -12.21 12.52 8.75
N GLN A 187 -11.92 13.74 9.20
CA GLN A 187 -10.92 14.61 8.60
C GLN A 187 -9.53 13.96 8.59
N LYS A 188 -9.08 13.43 9.74
CA LYS A 188 -7.81 12.69 9.83
C LYS A 188 -7.81 11.48 8.90
N GLY A 189 -8.83 10.65 8.93
CA GLY A 189 -8.91 9.44 8.13
C GLY A 189 -8.84 9.73 6.63
N LEU A 190 -9.56 10.74 6.15
CA LEU A 190 -9.53 11.12 4.73
C LEU A 190 -8.16 11.61 4.26
N ARG A 191 -7.39 12.28 5.13
CA ARG A 191 -6.00 12.66 4.82
C ARG A 191 -5.05 11.46 4.85
N MET A 192 -5.24 10.52 5.79
CA MET A 192 -4.41 9.32 5.94
C MET A 192 -4.45 8.39 4.72
N ILE A 193 -5.56 8.36 3.96
CA ILE A 193 -5.63 7.56 2.72
C ILE A 193 -4.64 8.04 1.65
N GLY A 194 -4.25 9.31 1.65
CA GLY A 194 -3.12 9.80 0.86
C GLY A 194 -3.27 9.65 -0.66
N GLN A 195 -4.48 9.91 -1.19
CA GLN A 195 -4.79 9.87 -2.62
C GLN A 195 -4.85 11.27 -3.28
N GLY A 196 -4.03 12.21 -2.79
CA GLY A 196 -4.01 13.58 -3.26
C GLY A 196 -5.19 14.43 -2.77
N MET A 197 -5.99 13.90 -1.83
CA MET A 197 -7.11 14.64 -1.21
C MET A 197 -6.71 15.17 0.16
N HIS A 198 -7.20 16.36 0.49
CA HIS A 198 -6.79 17.11 1.67
C HIS A 198 -7.84 17.08 2.80
N GLY A 199 -8.57 15.98 2.95
CA GLY A 199 -9.67 15.86 3.91
C GLY A 199 -11.03 16.25 3.33
N PHE A 200 -12.01 16.51 4.21
CA PHE A 200 -13.37 16.87 3.80
C PHE A 200 -13.48 18.40 3.60
N VAL A 201 -12.84 18.89 2.56
CA VAL A 201 -12.83 20.28 2.11
C VAL A 201 -13.02 20.33 0.60
N GLU A 202 -13.05 21.53 0.02
CA GLU A 202 -13.06 21.66 -1.43
C GLU A 202 -11.75 21.17 -2.03
N ASN A 203 -11.76 19.97 -2.62
CA ASN A 203 -10.64 19.43 -3.39
C ASN A 203 -10.80 19.88 -4.85
N LYS A 204 -10.16 20.99 -5.21
CA LYS A 204 -10.29 21.66 -6.52
C LYS A 204 -9.88 20.77 -7.69
N GLU A 205 -8.96 19.85 -7.43
CA GLU A 205 -8.39 18.89 -8.37
C GLU A 205 -9.41 17.84 -8.83
N LEU A 206 -10.45 17.61 -8.03
CA LEU A 206 -11.49 16.61 -8.33
C LEU A 206 -12.54 17.20 -9.27
N GLN A 207 -12.54 16.80 -10.54
CA GLN A 207 -13.53 17.20 -11.52
C GLN A 207 -14.66 16.18 -11.58
N ILE A 208 -15.91 16.65 -11.40
CA ILE A 208 -17.13 15.81 -11.41
C ILE A 208 -18.11 16.44 -12.40
N PRO A 209 -18.30 15.81 -13.57
CA PRO A 209 -19.23 16.35 -14.59
C PRO A 209 -20.69 16.29 -14.16
N ASP A 210 -21.11 15.19 -13.52
CA ASP A 210 -22.49 14.97 -13.04
C ASP A 210 -22.47 14.58 -11.56
N LEU A 211 -22.85 15.52 -10.70
CA LEU A 211 -22.87 15.33 -9.26
C LEU A 211 -23.96 14.35 -8.80
N ASP A 212 -25.13 14.38 -9.43
CA ASP A 212 -26.24 13.51 -9.06
C ASP A 212 -25.91 12.04 -9.33
N ALA A 213 -25.35 11.76 -10.49
CA ALA A 213 -24.89 10.41 -10.83
C ALA A 213 -23.77 9.95 -9.88
N ALA A 214 -22.77 10.82 -9.64
CA ALA A 214 -21.64 10.50 -8.77
C ALA A 214 -22.02 10.33 -7.28
N LEU A 215 -23.12 10.93 -6.82
CA LEU A 215 -23.67 10.70 -5.48
C LEU A 215 -24.41 9.37 -5.40
N ARG A 216 -25.17 8.98 -6.47
CA ARG A 216 -25.92 7.71 -6.50
C ARG A 216 -25.01 6.50 -6.60
N GLU A 217 -23.93 6.61 -7.36
CA GLU A 217 -22.97 5.52 -7.59
C GLU A 217 -21.92 5.49 -6.49
N PRO A 218 -21.85 4.41 -5.68
CA PRO A 218 -20.84 4.30 -4.64
C PRO A 218 -19.46 4.00 -5.28
N THR A 219 -18.56 4.98 -5.23
CA THR A 219 -17.17 4.84 -5.67
C THR A 219 -16.22 5.22 -4.56
N ASP A 220 -14.92 4.93 -4.75
CA ASP A 220 -13.83 5.36 -3.86
C ASP A 220 -13.76 6.89 -3.67
N LYS A 221 -14.43 7.66 -4.52
CA LYS A 221 -14.46 9.14 -4.48
C LYS A 221 -15.73 9.71 -3.88
N ARG A 222 -16.77 8.91 -3.61
CA ARG A 222 -18.09 9.41 -3.23
C ARG A 222 -18.07 10.38 -2.03
N VAL A 223 -17.24 10.13 -1.01
CA VAL A 223 -17.12 11.03 0.15
C VAL A 223 -16.63 12.43 -0.26
N PHE A 224 -15.74 12.53 -1.21
CA PHE A 224 -15.26 13.82 -1.74
C PHE A 224 -16.29 14.48 -2.69
N VAL A 225 -17.08 13.67 -3.40
CA VAL A 225 -18.24 14.15 -4.18
C VAL A 225 -19.28 14.80 -3.25
N ILE A 226 -19.54 14.22 -2.08
CA ILE A 226 -20.41 14.80 -1.05
C ILE A 226 -19.90 16.19 -0.63
N SER A 227 -18.60 16.32 -0.35
CA SER A 227 -17.99 17.62 -0.03
C SER A 227 -18.23 18.64 -1.14
N LYS A 228 -17.98 18.25 -2.40
CA LYS A 228 -18.18 19.13 -3.56
C LYS A 228 -19.65 19.53 -3.76
N ALA A 229 -20.57 18.59 -3.53
CA ALA A 229 -22.00 18.86 -3.61
C ALA A 229 -22.44 19.88 -2.54
N MET A 230 -21.95 19.73 -1.30
CA MET A 230 -22.25 20.67 -0.21
C MET A 230 -21.71 22.08 -0.50
N HIS A 231 -20.50 22.22 -1.04
CA HIS A 231 -19.95 23.50 -1.49
C HIS A 231 -20.77 24.14 -2.64
N LYS A 232 -21.44 23.32 -3.46
CA LYS A 232 -22.34 23.78 -4.52
C LYS A 232 -23.77 24.03 -4.03
N GLY A 233 -24.02 23.93 -2.72
CA GLY A 233 -25.32 24.28 -2.11
C GLY A 233 -26.35 23.14 -2.06
N TYR A 234 -25.94 21.89 -2.32
CA TYR A 234 -26.83 20.73 -2.07
C TYR A 234 -27.14 20.64 -0.60
N THR A 235 -28.44 20.43 -0.28
CA THR A 235 -28.89 20.25 1.09
C THR A 235 -28.59 18.84 1.60
N VAL A 236 -28.58 18.68 2.93
CA VAL A 236 -28.45 17.37 3.58
C VAL A 236 -29.50 16.40 3.09
N ASP A 237 -30.77 16.85 2.93
CA ASP A 237 -31.87 16.02 2.44
C ASP A 237 -31.65 15.55 0.99
N GLN A 238 -31.23 16.45 0.11
CA GLN A 238 -30.92 16.09 -1.28
C GLN A 238 -29.82 15.03 -1.36
N ILE A 239 -28.74 15.19 -0.58
CA ILE A 239 -27.64 14.22 -0.54
C ILE A 239 -28.10 12.90 0.07
N HIS A 240 -28.88 12.94 1.15
CA HIS A 240 -29.50 11.75 1.75
C HIS A 240 -30.36 10.98 0.75
N ASP A 241 -31.18 11.68 -0.02
CA ASP A 241 -32.10 11.06 -0.98
C ASP A 241 -31.35 10.36 -2.12
N LEU A 242 -30.18 10.88 -2.52
CA LEU A 242 -29.34 10.30 -3.55
C LEU A 242 -28.47 9.15 -3.01
N THR A 243 -27.91 9.30 -1.81
CA THR A 243 -26.91 8.36 -1.25
C THR A 243 -27.48 7.34 -0.27
N LYS A 244 -28.58 7.68 0.40
CA LYS A 244 -29.16 6.99 1.57
C LYS A 244 -28.27 6.97 2.81
N ILE A 245 -27.19 7.76 2.83
CA ILE A 245 -26.35 7.94 4.01
C ILE A 245 -27.16 8.65 5.10
N ASP A 246 -26.99 8.24 6.35
CA ASP A 246 -27.74 8.79 7.48
C ASP A 246 -27.53 10.32 7.60
N ARG A 247 -28.62 11.04 7.85
CA ARG A 247 -28.62 12.50 8.01
C ARG A 247 -27.73 12.97 9.16
N TRP A 248 -27.53 12.16 10.19
CA TRP A 248 -26.63 12.50 11.28
C TRP A 248 -25.21 12.70 10.76
N PHE A 249 -24.67 11.74 9.99
CA PHE A 249 -23.35 11.87 9.36
C PHE A 249 -23.28 13.07 8.42
N LEU A 250 -24.30 13.25 7.58
CA LEU A 250 -24.32 14.36 6.62
C LEU A 250 -24.38 15.73 7.31
N ASN A 251 -25.07 15.88 8.44
CA ASN A 251 -25.06 17.11 9.24
C ASN A 251 -23.69 17.37 9.87
N LYS A 252 -22.99 16.32 10.34
CA LYS A 252 -21.61 16.44 10.85
C LYS A 252 -20.63 16.86 9.74
N LEU A 253 -20.78 16.29 8.56
CA LEU A 253 -20.00 16.72 7.40
C LEU A 253 -20.32 18.16 6.97
N LYS A 254 -21.60 18.57 7.03
CA LYS A 254 -22.00 19.95 6.75
C LYS A 254 -21.36 20.94 7.72
N HIS A 255 -21.22 20.57 8.99
CA HIS A 255 -20.53 21.39 10.00
C HIS A 255 -19.05 21.66 9.61
N ILE A 256 -18.35 20.66 9.05
CA ILE A 256 -16.99 20.87 8.51
C ILE A 256 -17.00 21.90 7.38
N ILE A 257 -17.98 21.80 6.45
CA ILE A 257 -18.13 22.78 5.36
C ILE A 257 -18.41 24.18 5.89
N ASP A 258 -19.22 24.32 6.93
CA ASP A 258 -19.52 25.62 7.53
C ASP A 258 -18.29 26.30 8.12
N ILE A 259 -17.39 25.50 8.74
CA ILE A 259 -16.09 25.98 9.23
C ILE A 259 -15.17 26.36 8.04
N ASP A 260 -15.09 25.54 7.00
CA ASP A 260 -14.31 25.84 5.79
C ASP A 260 -14.74 27.16 5.15
N GLU A 261 -16.05 27.38 5.00
CA GLU A 261 -16.61 28.62 4.48
C GLU A 261 -16.36 29.82 5.41
N ALA A 262 -16.35 29.63 6.72
CA ALA A 262 -16.00 30.68 7.67
C ALA A 262 -14.51 31.06 7.56
N LEU A 263 -13.62 30.10 7.39
CA LEU A 263 -12.18 30.33 7.14
C LEU A 263 -11.94 31.07 5.83
N LYS A 264 -12.62 30.70 4.73
CA LYS A 264 -12.51 31.34 3.41
C LYS A 264 -12.91 32.84 3.42
N ARG A 265 -13.71 33.25 4.40
CA ARG A 265 -14.08 34.69 4.59
C ARG A 265 -13.02 35.47 5.36
N ARG A 266 -11.93 34.87 5.75
CA ARG A 266 -10.83 35.48 6.50
C ARG A 266 -9.54 35.42 5.66
N ASN A 267 -8.59 36.23 6.10
CA ASN A 267 -7.17 36.10 5.71
C ASN A 267 -6.34 35.92 7.00
N ILE A 268 -5.05 35.69 6.86
CA ILE A 268 -4.17 35.40 8.01
C ILE A 268 -4.18 36.50 9.08
N ASN A 269 -4.36 37.76 8.69
CA ASN A 269 -4.36 38.91 9.61
C ASN A 269 -5.73 39.12 10.29
N THR A 270 -6.80 38.59 9.74
CA THR A 270 -8.17 38.69 10.28
C THR A 270 -8.68 37.42 10.91
N LEU A 271 -7.85 36.34 10.89
CA LEU A 271 -8.16 35.07 11.51
C LEU A 271 -8.05 35.19 13.04
N ASP A 272 -9.20 35.14 13.71
CA ASP A 272 -9.26 35.25 15.16
C ASP A 272 -8.95 33.90 15.85
N LYS A 273 -8.67 34.00 17.16
CA LYS A 273 -8.30 32.85 17.99
C LYS A 273 -9.43 31.81 18.09
N GLU A 274 -10.66 32.26 18.18
CA GLU A 274 -11.85 31.45 18.38
C GLU A 274 -12.08 30.55 17.16
N LEU A 275 -12.12 31.12 15.94
CA LEU A 275 -12.31 30.38 14.70
C LEU A 275 -11.12 29.45 14.43
N LEU A 276 -9.89 29.90 14.70
CA LEU A 276 -8.72 29.05 14.54
C LEU A 276 -8.77 27.84 15.49
N ARG A 277 -9.16 28.05 16.75
CA ARG A 277 -9.32 26.98 17.74
C ARG A 277 -10.44 26.01 17.32
N GLU A 278 -11.58 26.52 16.90
CA GLU A 278 -12.72 25.73 16.40
C GLU A 278 -12.26 24.83 15.23
N ALA A 279 -11.62 25.41 14.22
CA ALA A 279 -11.11 24.66 13.08
C ALA A 279 -10.16 23.53 13.53
N LYS A 280 -9.23 23.79 14.45
CA LYS A 280 -8.30 22.76 14.97
C LYS A 280 -9.04 21.66 15.74
N VAL A 281 -10.01 21.99 16.57
CA VAL A 281 -10.84 21.03 17.33
C VAL A 281 -11.63 20.10 16.41
N TYR A 282 -12.11 20.61 15.28
CA TYR A 282 -12.84 19.83 14.28
C TYR A 282 -11.96 19.28 13.15
N GLY A 283 -10.65 19.19 13.40
CA GLY A 283 -9.73 18.36 12.61
C GLY A 283 -9.09 19.05 11.40
N PHE A 284 -9.19 20.39 11.27
CA PHE A 284 -8.46 21.11 10.22
C PHE A 284 -6.95 21.14 10.51
N THR A 285 -6.15 20.86 9.49
CA THR A 285 -4.69 21.00 9.56
C THR A 285 -4.25 22.43 9.28
N ASP A 286 -3.01 22.76 9.67
CA ASP A 286 -2.39 24.02 9.33
C ASP A 286 -2.35 24.24 7.81
N PHE A 287 -2.20 23.15 7.01
CA PHE A 287 -2.31 23.16 5.55
C PHE A 287 -3.70 23.59 5.05
N GLN A 288 -4.76 22.93 5.55
CA GLN A 288 -6.13 23.27 5.15
C GLN A 288 -6.50 24.70 5.51
N ILE A 289 -6.09 25.17 6.70
CA ILE A 289 -6.31 26.55 7.16
C ILE A 289 -5.55 27.53 6.27
N ALA A 290 -4.26 27.29 6.00
CA ALA A 290 -3.46 28.14 5.12
C ALA A 290 -4.10 28.30 3.74
N ARG A 291 -4.59 27.19 3.17
CA ARG A 291 -5.29 27.16 1.88
C ARG A 291 -6.63 27.95 1.93
N ALA A 292 -7.41 27.72 2.97
CA ALA A 292 -8.71 28.41 3.12
C ALA A 292 -8.59 29.91 3.28
N VAL A 293 -7.57 30.41 4.03
CA VAL A 293 -7.35 31.86 4.22
C VAL A 293 -6.55 32.51 3.08
N GLY A 294 -6.27 31.77 1.99
CA GLY A 294 -5.70 32.32 0.77
C GLY A 294 -4.16 32.42 0.74
N LEU A 295 -3.43 31.86 1.71
CA LEU A 295 -1.96 31.91 1.73
C LEU A 295 -1.33 31.14 0.55
N GLU A 296 -2.04 30.22 -0.09
CA GLU A 296 -1.58 29.48 -1.26
C GLU A 296 -1.18 30.40 -2.44
N GLY A 297 -1.88 31.51 -2.61
CA GLY A 297 -1.61 32.49 -3.67
C GLY A 297 -0.54 33.53 -3.30
N GLU A 298 -0.31 33.79 -2.02
CA GLU A 298 0.65 34.78 -1.52
C GLU A 298 2.05 34.15 -1.33
N GLU A 299 2.09 32.92 -0.81
CA GLU A 299 3.31 32.13 -0.61
C GLU A 299 3.35 31.02 -1.68
N GLN A 300 4.22 31.13 -2.66
CA GLN A 300 4.39 30.10 -3.72
C GLN A 300 4.80 28.71 -3.18
N ASN A 301 5.03 28.59 -1.84
CA ASN A 301 5.43 27.39 -1.15
C ASN A 301 4.46 27.09 0.01
N MET A 302 3.61 26.06 -0.17
CA MET A 302 2.65 25.63 0.83
C MET A 302 3.27 25.24 2.18
N HIS A 303 4.50 24.75 2.19
CA HIS A 303 5.20 24.45 3.45
C HIS A 303 5.42 25.70 4.30
N LYS A 304 5.84 26.80 3.68
CA LYS A 304 5.98 28.10 4.38
C LYS A 304 4.62 28.60 4.86
N ALA A 305 3.58 28.49 4.03
CA ALA A 305 2.21 28.87 4.43
C ALA A 305 1.74 28.10 5.68
N MET A 306 2.00 26.79 5.74
CA MET A 306 1.72 25.98 6.94
C MET A 306 2.47 26.46 8.17
N LEU A 307 3.76 26.81 8.04
CA LEU A 307 4.57 27.32 9.15
C LEU A 307 4.03 28.64 9.69
N ILE A 308 3.50 29.52 8.84
CA ILE A 308 2.83 30.77 9.28
C ILE A 308 1.63 30.45 10.16
N VAL A 309 0.76 29.53 9.73
CA VAL A 309 -0.40 29.11 10.54
C VAL A 309 0.05 28.45 11.84
N ARG A 310 1.08 27.58 11.80
CA ARG A 310 1.65 26.94 12.99
C ARG A 310 2.17 27.96 14.00
N GLN A 311 2.87 28.99 13.56
CA GLN A 311 3.35 30.07 14.42
C GLN A 311 2.20 30.86 15.03
N LEU A 312 1.18 31.22 14.23
CA LEU A 312 0.00 31.95 14.69
C LEU A 312 -0.74 31.15 15.78
N ARG A 313 -1.04 29.85 15.54
CA ARG A 313 -1.75 29.04 16.55
C ARG A 313 -0.96 28.86 17.85
N LYS A 314 0.37 28.63 17.75
CA LYS A 314 1.24 28.55 18.93
C LYS A 314 1.26 29.88 19.68
N GLY A 315 1.29 31.01 18.99
CA GLY A 315 1.18 32.35 19.58
C GLY A 315 -0.13 32.58 20.35
N PHE A 316 -1.22 32.00 19.88
CA PHE A 316 -2.52 32.00 20.59
C PHE A 316 -2.61 30.96 21.71
N GLY A 317 -1.57 30.15 21.91
CA GLY A 317 -1.59 29.03 22.87
C GLY A 317 -2.49 27.84 22.42
N ILE A 318 -2.76 27.72 21.12
CA ILE A 318 -3.49 26.58 20.54
C ILE A 318 -2.47 25.49 20.25
N VAL A 319 -2.30 24.57 21.18
CA VAL A 319 -1.43 23.39 21.10
C VAL A 319 -2.24 22.13 21.36
N PRO A 320 -1.90 21.00 20.70
CA PRO A 320 -2.62 19.76 20.94
C PRO A 320 -2.21 19.11 22.26
N VAL A 321 -3.03 18.16 22.69
CA VAL A 321 -2.76 17.27 23.82
C VAL A 321 -2.69 15.83 23.37
N VAL A 322 -1.98 14.99 24.13
CA VAL A 322 -1.85 13.56 23.89
C VAL A 322 -2.81 12.79 24.78
N LYS A 323 -3.68 11.99 24.16
CA LYS A 323 -4.68 11.18 24.84
C LYS A 323 -4.36 9.69 24.67
N GLN A 324 -4.79 8.89 25.64
CA GLN A 324 -4.66 7.43 25.60
C GLN A 324 -5.88 6.78 24.99
N ILE A 325 -5.66 5.68 24.28
CA ILE A 325 -6.70 4.72 23.88
C ILE A 325 -6.83 3.74 25.05
N ASP A 326 -8.00 3.65 25.65
CA ASP A 326 -8.25 2.73 26.76
C ASP A 326 -9.63 2.07 26.69
N THR A 327 -9.84 1.03 27.49
CA THR A 327 -11.10 0.28 27.53
C THR A 327 -12.13 0.85 28.52
N LEU A 328 -11.80 1.91 29.22
CA LEU A 328 -12.61 2.41 30.35
C LEU A 328 -13.08 3.85 30.18
N ALA A 329 -13.01 4.41 28.98
CA ALA A 329 -13.38 5.81 28.68
C ALA A 329 -12.76 6.81 29.68
N ALA A 330 -11.51 6.59 30.09
CA ALA A 330 -10.77 7.35 31.08
C ALA A 330 -11.36 7.40 32.50
N GLU A 331 -12.32 6.54 32.84
CA GLU A 331 -12.90 6.47 34.20
C GLU A 331 -11.92 5.85 35.21
N TYR A 332 -10.94 5.07 34.76
CA TYR A 332 -9.89 4.45 35.58
C TYR A 332 -8.53 4.57 34.90
N PRO A 333 -7.43 4.88 35.60
CA PRO A 333 -6.12 5.00 35.00
C PRO A 333 -5.67 3.71 34.29
N ALA A 334 -5.49 3.78 32.98
CA ALA A 334 -4.93 2.70 32.19
C ALA A 334 -3.42 2.87 32.00
N GLN A 335 -2.71 1.75 31.83
CA GLN A 335 -1.27 1.72 31.53
C GLN A 335 -1.01 1.35 30.08
N THR A 336 -1.85 1.86 29.18
CA THR A 336 -1.70 1.65 27.75
C THR A 336 -0.58 2.53 27.20
N ASN A 337 0.08 2.01 26.16
CA ASN A 337 1.01 2.77 25.34
C ASN A 337 0.39 3.27 24.02
N TYR A 338 -0.91 3.06 23.81
CA TYR A 338 -1.66 3.52 22.66
C TYR A 338 -2.09 4.97 22.84
N LEU A 339 -1.61 5.84 21.96
CA LEU A 339 -1.76 7.29 22.06
C LEU A 339 -2.35 7.87 20.76
N TYR A 340 -3.04 8.99 20.88
CA TYR A 340 -3.44 9.84 19.77
C TYR A 340 -3.35 11.32 20.16
N VAL A 341 -3.27 12.18 19.18
CA VAL A 341 -3.09 13.64 19.40
C VAL A 341 -4.36 14.37 19.00
N THR A 342 -4.84 15.30 19.83
CA THR A 342 -6.09 16.05 19.58
C THR A 342 -5.99 17.48 20.12
N TYR A 343 -6.75 18.40 19.50
CA TYR A 343 -6.95 19.76 20.04
C TYR A 343 -8.21 19.86 20.90
N ALA A 344 -9.04 18.83 20.92
CA ALA A 344 -10.25 18.73 21.72
C ALA A 344 -9.98 18.15 23.13
N GLY A 345 -9.01 18.71 23.83
CA GLY A 345 -8.64 18.31 25.21
C GLY A 345 -8.03 19.44 25.97
N VAL A 346 -8.01 19.30 27.32
CA VAL A 346 -7.44 20.31 28.25
C VAL A 346 -6.02 19.94 28.67
N ALA A 347 -5.73 18.65 28.87
CA ALA A 347 -4.45 18.16 29.32
C ALA A 347 -4.10 16.82 28.67
N SER A 348 -2.82 16.50 28.61
CA SER A 348 -2.32 15.20 28.18
C SER A 348 -2.53 14.14 29.28
N ASP A 349 -2.83 12.89 28.87
CA ASP A 349 -3.00 11.76 29.79
C ASP A 349 -1.66 11.12 30.18
N VAL A 350 -0.60 11.48 29.48
CA VAL A 350 0.76 10.94 29.68
C VAL A 350 1.74 12.05 30.07
N SER A 351 2.76 11.67 30.83
CA SER A 351 3.89 12.55 31.15
C SER A 351 5.00 12.39 30.11
N PHE A 352 5.72 13.48 29.87
CA PHE A 352 6.86 13.51 28.96
C PHE A 352 8.15 13.70 29.75
N SER A 353 9.22 13.09 29.26
CA SER A 353 10.58 13.22 29.83
C SER A 353 11.45 13.98 28.83
N ASN A 354 12.18 14.95 29.33
CA ASN A 354 13.14 15.76 28.55
C ASN A 354 14.54 15.14 28.51
N ASP A 355 14.68 13.85 28.80
CA ASP A 355 15.97 13.15 28.86
C ASP A 355 16.61 12.84 27.51
N ARG A 356 15.91 13.12 26.45
CA ARG A 356 16.31 12.79 25.05
C ARG A 356 16.74 11.32 24.85
N ASN A 357 16.15 10.41 25.63
CA ASN A 357 16.46 8.98 25.57
C ASN A 357 15.39 8.19 24.80
N SER A 358 14.74 8.81 23.80
CA SER A 358 13.77 8.17 22.94
C SER A 358 14.10 8.36 21.47
N VAL A 359 13.72 7.40 20.64
CA VAL A 359 13.88 7.46 19.18
C VAL A 359 12.52 7.21 18.53
N ILE A 360 12.14 8.11 17.62
CA ILE A 360 10.91 7.99 16.85
C ILE A 360 11.19 7.25 15.55
N VAL A 361 10.37 6.25 15.25
CA VAL A 361 10.32 5.56 13.94
C VAL A 361 9.01 5.96 13.25
N LEU A 362 9.11 6.49 12.04
CA LEU A 362 7.94 6.77 11.22
C LEU A 362 7.54 5.53 10.43
N GLY A 363 6.29 5.12 10.57
CA GLY A 363 5.74 3.93 9.91
C GLY A 363 5.40 4.14 8.44
N SER A 364 4.85 3.11 7.80
CA SER A 364 4.54 3.12 6.36
C SER A 364 3.12 3.63 6.02
N GLY A 365 2.29 3.84 7.02
CA GLY A 365 0.88 4.21 6.83
C GLY A 365 0.04 3.05 6.28
N ALA A 366 -1.02 3.39 5.55
CA ALA A 366 -1.92 2.41 4.94
C ALA A 366 -1.20 1.51 3.95
N TYR A 367 -1.56 0.23 3.91
CA TYR A 367 -1.19 -0.64 2.81
C TYR A 367 -1.78 -0.09 1.51
N ARG A 368 -0.99 -0.15 0.47
CA ARG A 368 -1.30 0.33 -0.88
C ARG A 368 -0.48 -0.43 -1.90
N ILE A 369 -0.85 -0.32 -3.15
CA ILE A 369 0.00 -0.81 -4.23
C ILE A 369 1.37 -0.14 -4.13
N GLY A 370 2.42 -0.95 -3.93
CA GLY A 370 3.80 -0.47 -3.80
C GLY A 370 4.31 -0.22 -2.38
N SER A 371 3.46 -0.34 -1.35
CA SER A 371 3.88 -0.21 0.04
C SER A 371 2.98 -1.07 0.93
N SER A 372 3.51 -2.16 1.44
CA SER A 372 2.76 -3.18 2.17
C SER A 372 3.53 -3.65 3.41
N VAL A 373 3.32 -4.89 3.82
CA VAL A 373 3.87 -5.50 5.04
C VAL A 373 5.40 -5.47 5.12
N GLU A 374 6.09 -5.33 4.01
CA GLU A 374 7.55 -5.29 3.94
C GLU A 374 8.14 -4.13 4.75
N PHE A 375 7.52 -2.96 4.63
CA PHE A 375 7.95 -1.78 5.40
C PHE A 375 7.54 -1.85 6.87
N ASP A 376 6.44 -2.52 7.17
CA ASP A 376 6.06 -2.78 8.55
C ASP A 376 7.09 -3.68 9.25
N TRP A 377 7.54 -4.74 8.57
CA TRP A 377 8.64 -5.57 9.05
C TRP A 377 9.90 -4.73 9.32
N CYS A 378 10.28 -3.82 8.42
CA CYS A 378 11.42 -2.93 8.61
C CYS A 378 11.25 -2.04 9.86
N GLY A 379 10.06 -1.46 10.04
CA GLY A 379 9.74 -0.65 11.22
C GLY A 379 9.85 -1.44 12.52
N VAL A 380 9.30 -2.66 12.57
CA VAL A 380 9.38 -3.55 13.73
C VAL A 380 10.83 -3.94 14.06
N GLN A 381 11.65 -4.25 13.05
CA GLN A 381 13.07 -4.55 13.28
C GLN A 381 13.83 -3.34 13.83
N ALA A 382 13.54 -2.15 13.33
CA ALA A 382 14.12 -0.91 13.85
C ALA A 382 13.75 -0.68 15.34
N LEU A 383 12.45 -0.80 15.68
CA LEU A 383 11.97 -0.68 17.06
C LEU A 383 12.64 -1.67 18.00
N ASN A 384 12.76 -2.92 17.60
CA ASN A 384 13.42 -3.97 18.37
C ASN A 384 14.90 -3.65 18.61
N THR A 385 15.59 -3.12 17.61
CA THR A 385 17.00 -2.73 17.73
C THR A 385 17.17 -1.53 18.65
N ILE A 386 16.32 -0.50 18.54
CA ILE A 386 16.30 0.69 19.41
C ILE A 386 16.20 0.28 20.88
N ARG A 387 15.22 -0.59 21.20
CA ARG A 387 15.02 -1.11 22.56
C ARG A 387 16.23 -1.89 23.08
N LYS A 388 16.86 -2.73 22.24
CA LYS A 388 18.08 -3.47 22.59
C LYS A 388 19.27 -2.57 22.87
N GLN A 389 19.30 -1.38 22.26
CA GLN A 389 20.34 -0.37 22.50
C GLN A 389 20.04 0.53 23.70
N GLY A 390 18.96 0.31 24.44
CA GLY A 390 18.61 1.03 25.67
C GLY A 390 17.86 2.34 25.45
N TYR A 391 17.41 2.64 24.23
CA TYR A 391 16.52 3.78 23.96
C TYR A 391 15.06 3.38 24.12
N ARG A 392 14.20 4.32 24.51
CA ARG A 392 12.76 4.17 24.40
C ARG A 392 12.36 4.29 22.94
N SER A 393 11.59 3.32 22.46
CA SER A 393 11.10 3.27 21.09
C SER A 393 9.72 3.91 20.97
N ILE A 394 9.57 4.81 20.00
CA ILE A 394 8.30 5.47 19.69
C ILE A 394 7.95 5.18 18.23
N MET A 395 6.74 4.66 17.99
CA MET A 395 6.19 4.45 16.66
C MET A 395 5.12 5.50 16.38
N ILE A 396 5.13 6.09 15.18
CA ILE A 396 4.00 6.86 14.64
C ILE A 396 3.49 6.10 13.41
N ASN A 397 2.27 5.58 13.48
CA ASN A 397 1.62 4.87 12.37
C ASN A 397 0.11 4.86 12.57
N TYR A 398 -0.65 4.64 11.49
CA TYR A 398 -2.12 4.70 11.51
C TYR A 398 -2.82 3.51 10.83
N ASN A 399 -2.06 2.47 10.51
CA ASN A 399 -2.61 1.24 9.91
C ASN A 399 -2.94 0.23 11.01
N PRO A 400 -4.23 -0.15 11.21
CA PRO A 400 -4.61 -1.08 12.26
C PRO A 400 -4.21 -2.54 11.96
N GLU A 401 -3.89 -2.87 10.70
CA GLU A 401 -3.52 -4.22 10.27
C GLU A 401 -2.01 -4.53 10.42
N THR A 402 -1.22 -3.59 10.94
CA THR A 402 0.25 -3.74 11.06
C THR A 402 0.68 -4.29 12.42
N VAL A 403 1.81 -5.02 12.42
CA VAL A 403 2.48 -5.51 13.63
C VAL A 403 3.15 -4.35 14.39
N SER A 404 3.67 -3.35 13.68
CA SER A 404 4.27 -2.17 14.32
C SER A 404 3.30 -1.39 15.21
N THR A 405 2.00 -1.59 15.00
CA THR A 405 0.93 -0.99 15.83
C THR A 405 0.37 -1.94 16.89
N ASP A 406 1.05 -3.03 17.19
CA ASP A 406 0.72 -3.90 18.33
C ASP A 406 1.33 -3.35 19.63
N TYR A 407 0.63 -3.54 20.74
CA TYR A 407 0.94 -2.92 22.05
C TYR A 407 2.32 -3.28 22.60
N ASP A 408 2.91 -4.41 22.20
CA ASP A 408 4.16 -4.95 22.73
C ASP A 408 5.38 -4.65 21.82
N MET A 409 5.16 -3.99 20.67
CA MET A 409 6.22 -3.73 19.69
C MET A 409 7.06 -2.48 20.02
N CYS A 410 6.53 -1.51 20.74
CA CYS A 410 7.26 -0.30 21.13
C CYS A 410 6.85 0.21 22.52
N ASP A 411 7.58 1.16 23.05
CA ASP A 411 7.30 1.76 24.37
C ASP A 411 6.17 2.79 24.30
N ARG A 412 6.03 3.50 23.15
CA ARG A 412 4.91 4.41 22.85
C ARG A 412 4.49 4.29 21.40
N LEU A 413 3.19 4.22 21.19
CA LEU A 413 2.59 4.10 19.87
C LEU A 413 1.59 5.23 19.65
N TYR A 414 1.87 6.10 18.70
CA TYR A 414 0.93 7.11 18.25
C TYR A 414 0.15 6.62 17.04
N PHE A 415 -1.16 6.37 17.25
CA PHE A 415 -2.11 6.19 16.16
C PHE A 415 -2.49 7.55 15.61
N ASP A 416 -1.68 8.08 14.71
CA ASP A 416 -1.92 9.41 14.15
C ASP A 416 -1.30 9.58 12.77
N GLU A 417 -1.60 10.70 12.13
CA GLU A 417 -1.15 11.03 10.77
C GLU A 417 0.36 11.11 10.65
N LEU A 418 0.90 10.64 9.53
CA LEU A 418 2.28 10.87 9.11
C LEU A 418 2.38 12.15 8.28
N THR A 419 1.81 13.25 8.77
CA THR A 419 1.93 14.58 8.19
C THR A 419 3.00 15.38 8.92
N PHE A 420 3.58 16.39 8.24
CA PHE A 420 4.58 17.27 8.86
C PHE A 420 4.05 17.89 10.17
N GLU A 421 2.85 18.44 10.15
CA GLU A 421 2.23 19.07 11.34
C GLU A 421 2.17 18.10 12.53
N ARG A 422 1.61 16.88 12.28
CA ARG A 422 1.38 15.92 13.34
C ARG A 422 2.68 15.35 13.90
N VAL A 423 3.62 15.02 13.01
CA VAL A 423 4.96 14.54 13.42
C VAL A 423 5.69 15.60 14.25
N MET A 424 5.64 16.88 13.84
CA MET A 424 6.22 17.99 14.62
C MET A 424 5.54 18.19 15.96
N ASP A 425 4.21 18.04 16.06
CA ASP A 425 3.51 18.17 17.34
C ASP A 425 3.92 17.06 18.33
N ILE A 426 4.15 15.83 17.83
CA ILE A 426 4.66 14.72 18.64
C ILE A 426 6.13 14.94 19.03
N ILE A 427 6.96 15.42 18.11
CA ILE A 427 8.37 15.76 18.40
C ILE A 427 8.47 16.85 19.46
N ASP A 428 7.64 17.89 19.37
CA ASP A 428 7.59 18.97 20.39
C ASP A 428 7.24 18.42 21.78
N ALA A 429 6.39 17.40 21.86
CA ALA A 429 5.98 16.77 23.12
C ALA A 429 7.02 15.78 23.65
N GLU A 430 7.55 14.90 22.78
CA GLU A 430 8.46 13.80 23.19
C GLU A 430 9.93 14.19 23.29
N THR A 431 10.37 15.28 22.66
CA THR A 431 11.76 15.74 22.61
C THR A 431 12.77 14.60 22.38
N PRO A 432 12.65 13.84 21.26
CA PRO A 432 13.42 12.63 21.04
C PRO A 432 14.92 12.89 20.83
N HIS A 433 15.74 11.83 20.97
CA HIS A 433 17.12 11.83 20.52
C HIS A 433 17.21 12.08 19.00
N GLY A 434 16.29 11.50 18.24
CA GLY A 434 16.18 11.71 16.81
C GLY A 434 15.05 10.90 16.19
N VAL A 435 14.91 11.04 14.86
CA VAL A 435 13.83 10.45 14.06
C VAL A 435 14.41 9.58 12.94
N ILE A 436 13.94 8.35 12.82
CA ILE A 436 14.25 7.44 11.69
C ILE A 436 13.14 7.56 10.65
N VAL A 437 13.51 8.02 9.45
CA VAL A 437 12.60 8.20 8.30
C VAL A 437 12.77 7.11 7.22
N SER A 438 13.83 6.31 7.29
CA SER A 438 14.29 5.45 6.19
C SER A 438 13.72 4.03 6.22
N THR A 439 12.89 3.65 7.18
CA THR A 439 12.34 2.29 7.32
C THR A 439 10.88 2.15 6.90
N GLY A 440 10.13 3.24 6.79
CA GLY A 440 8.68 3.26 6.49
C GLY A 440 8.33 3.47 5.00
N GLY A 441 9.28 3.36 4.09
CA GLY A 441 9.05 3.63 2.66
C GLY A 441 9.05 5.11 2.32
N GLN A 442 8.29 5.50 1.29
CA GLN A 442 8.33 6.85 0.73
C GLN A 442 7.67 7.91 1.62
N ILE A 443 6.57 7.58 2.32
CA ILE A 443 5.83 8.58 3.13
C ILE A 443 6.74 9.26 4.15
N PRO A 444 7.43 8.53 5.06
CA PRO A 444 8.30 9.18 6.03
C PRO A 444 9.54 9.82 5.39
N ASN A 445 10.05 9.24 4.31
CA ASN A 445 11.23 9.76 3.62
C ASN A 445 10.98 11.16 3.03
N ASN A 446 9.78 11.42 2.51
CA ASN A 446 9.35 12.73 2.00
C ASN A 446 9.28 13.82 3.09
N LEU A 447 9.25 13.46 4.36
CA LEU A 447 9.25 14.42 5.47
C LEU A 447 10.65 14.87 5.87
N ALA A 448 11.70 14.19 5.43
CA ALA A 448 13.07 14.40 5.89
C ALA A 448 13.52 15.86 5.78
N MET A 449 13.37 16.49 4.61
CA MET A 449 13.76 17.89 4.39
C MET A 449 12.98 18.86 5.25
N TYR A 450 11.67 18.69 5.36
CA TYR A 450 10.82 19.58 6.17
C TYR A 450 11.13 19.49 7.67
N LEU A 451 11.46 18.31 8.15
CA LEU A 451 11.87 18.09 9.54
C LEU A 451 13.26 18.68 9.82
N ASP A 452 14.20 18.51 8.89
CA ASP A 452 15.57 19.05 8.97
C ASP A 452 15.55 20.58 9.00
N GLU A 453 14.72 21.24 8.19
CA GLU A 453 14.50 22.71 8.20
C GLU A 453 14.01 23.22 9.57
N GLN A 454 13.41 22.37 10.39
CA GLN A 454 13.00 22.69 11.77
C GLN A 454 14.02 22.22 12.81
N ASN A 455 15.24 21.87 12.39
CA ASN A 455 16.34 21.38 13.23
C ASN A 455 16.01 20.08 13.99
N VAL A 456 15.15 19.23 13.43
CA VAL A 456 14.89 17.88 13.98
C VAL A 456 16.06 16.96 13.62
N PRO A 457 16.69 16.28 14.61
CA PRO A 457 17.76 15.33 14.32
C PRO A 457 17.23 14.13 13.51
N ILE A 458 17.60 14.04 12.24
CA ILE A 458 17.34 12.87 11.39
C ILE A 458 18.46 11.85 11.63
N LEU A 459 18.10 10.64 12.05
CA LEU A 459 19.04 9.54 12.26
C LEU A 459 19.23 8.76 10.96
N GLY A 460 20.47 8.68 10.51
CA GLY A 460 20.83 8.01 9.26
C GLY A 460 21.43 8.96 8.24
N THR A 461 21.07 8.80 6.97
CA THR A 461 21.53 9.68 5.90
C THR A 461 20.92 11.06 6.05
N ALA A 462 21.73 12.11 5.84
CA ALA A 462 21.29 13.48 5.97
C ALA A 462 20.17 13.83 4.97
N ALA A 463 19.23 14.66 5.40
CA ALA A 463 18.07 15.05 4.58
C ALA A 463 18.47 15.65 3.24
N LYS A 464 19.54 16.45 3.18
CA LYS A 464 20.10 17.00 1.93
C LYS A 464 20.54 15.92 0.95
N ASP A 465 21.15 14.82 1.42
CA ASP A 465 21.61 13.74 0.57
C ASP A 465 20.43 12.87 0.12
N ILE A 466 19.38 12.76 0.94
CA ILE A 466 18.10 12.14 0.54
C ILE A 466 17.49 12.95 -0.62
N ASP A 467 17.42 14.27 -0.50
CA ASP A 467 16.90 15.15 -1.54
C ASP A 467 17.75 15.07 -2.84
N ASN A 468 19.08 15.01 -2.72
CA ASN A 468 19.99 14.82 -3.84
C ASN A 468 19.76 13.50 -4.59
N ALA A 469 19.36 12.45 -3.89
CA ALA A 469 19.05 11.15 -4.51
C ALA A 469 17.66 11.10 -5.14
N GLU A 470 16.67 11.78 -4.54
CA GLU A 470 15.28 11.74 -4.98
C GLU A 470 14.96 12.77 -6.08
N ASP A 471 15.64 13.90 -6.08
CA ASP A 471 15.54 14.89 -7.16
C ASP A 471 16.26 14.36 -8.40
N ARG A 472 15.49 14.11 -9.46
CA ARG A 472 16.01 13.50 -10.70
C ARG A 472 17.13 14.30 -11.33
N ALA A 473 17.05 15.64 -11.30
CA ALA A 473 18.06 16.50 -11.90
C ALA A 473 19.36 16.50 -11.09
N LYS A 474 19.26 16.61 -9.76
CA LYS A 474 20.42 16.58 -8.86
C LYS A 474 21.12 15.22 -8.93
N PHE A 475 20.36 14.13 -8.88
CA PHE A 475 20.92 12.76 -8.97
C PHE A 475 21.59 12.53 -10.31
N SER A 476 20.97 12.92 -11.42
CA SER A 476 21.54 12.80 -12.77
C SER A 476 22.84 13.61 -12.93
N SER A 477 22.90 14.84 -12.41
CA SER A 477 24.13 15.65 -12.42
C SER A 477 25.25 14.95 -11.67
N MET A 478 24.95 14.43 -10.47
CA MET A 478 25.92 13.69 -9.65
C MET A 478 26.45 12.44 -10.39
N LEU A 479 25.57 11.67 -11.05
CA LEU A 479 25.99 10.52 -11.86
C LEU A 479 26.93 10.93 -13.00
N THR A 480 26.57 12.00 -13.74
CA THR A 480 27.35 12.50 -14.86
C THR A 480 28.74 13.00 -14.43
N GLU A 481 28.80 13.79 -13.35
CA GLU A 481 30.05 14.30 -12.77
C GLU A 481 31.00 13.18 -12.32
N ASN A 482 30.45 12.04 -11.92
CA ASN A 482 31.22 10.87 -11.49
C ASN A 482 31.46 9.83 -12.60
N GLY A 483 31.07 10.14 -13.86
CA GLY A 483 31.25 9.23 -15.00
C GLY A 483 30.43 7.96 -14.92
N ILE A 484 29.28 7.99 -14.23
CA ILE A 484 28.36 6.87 -14.06
C ILE A 484 27.26 6.95 -15.12
N ASN A 485 27.10 5.88 -15.88
CA ASN A 485 26.14 5.81 -16.97
C ASN A 485 24.69 5.72 -16.46
N GLN A 486 23.79 6.39 -17.16
CA GLN A 486 22.33 6.36 -16.94
C GLN A 486 21.59 6.43 -18.28
N PRO A 487 20.30 6.03 -18.38
CA PRO A 487 19.52 6.25 -19.58
C PRO A 487 19.41 7.75 -19.90
N GLU A 488 19.49 8.12 -21.18
CA GLU A 488 19.26 9.52 -21.58
C GLU A 488 17.85 9.95 -21.18
N TRP A 489 17.72 11.14 -20.60
CA TRP A 489 16.46 11.68 -20.12
C TRP A 489 16.43 13.21 -20.25
N SER A 490 15.22 13.76 -20.20
CA SER A 490 15.00 15.23 -20.12
C SER A 490 13.70 15.52 -19.39
N ALA A 491 13.70 16.61 -18.62
CA ALA A 491 12.49 17.20 -18.07
C ALA A 491 12.01 18.27 -19.06
N LEU A 492 10.83 18.11 -19.61
CA LEU A 492 10.34 18.85 -20.76
C LEU A 492 8.98 19.49 -20.43
N THR A 493 8.85 20.75 -20.85
CA THR A 493 7.65 21.57 -20.63
C THR A 493 6.91 21.90 -21.93
N SER A 494 7.52 21.63 -23.09
CA SER A 494 6.92 21.88 -24.40
C SER A 494 6.95 20.64 -25.30
N MET A 495 5.98 20.53 -26.20
CA MET A 495 5.93 19.47 -27.22
C MET A 495 7.12 19.52 -28.18
N ASP A 496 7.56 20.72 -28.57
CA ASP A 496 8.70 20.90 -29.45
C ASP A 496 10.00 20.35 -28.87
N ASP A 497 10.21 20.50 -27.56
CA ASP A 497 11.40 19.97 -26.89
C ASP A 497 11.32 18.46 -26.73
N ILE A 498 10.10 17.94 -26.53
CA ILE A 498 9.86 16.49 -26.49
C ILE A 498 10.17 15.86 -27.86
N ASP A 499 9.70 16.48 -28.96
CA ASP A 499 9.98 16.02 -30.31
C ASP A 499 11.49 16.01 -30.59
N LYS A 500 12.21 17.08 -30.26
CA LYS A 500 13.69 17.16 -30.42
C LYS A 500 14.39 16.08 -29.58
N PHE A 501 13.92 15.80 -28.36
CA PHE A 501 14.48 14.74 -27.53
C PHE A 501 14.27 13.37 -28.17
N VAL A 502 13.04 13.08 -28.59
CA VAL A 502 12.68 11.80 -29.22
C VAL A 502 13.41 11.60 -30.57
N ASP A 503 13.57 12.64 -31.39
CA ASP A 503 14.33 12.58 -32.63
C ASP A 503 15.80 12.21 -32.38
N ARG A 504 16.36 12.63 -31.24
CA ARG A 504 17.73 12.29 -30.83
C ARG A 504 17.88 10.87 -30.32
N VAL A 505 16.97 10.43 -29.40
CA VAL A 505 17.13 9.14 -28.70
C VAL A 505 16.39 7.98 -29.38
N GLY A 506 15.40 8.29 -30.21
CA GLY A 506 14.52 7.31 -30.87
C GLY A 506 13.53 6.64 -29.89
N PHE A 507 12.52 5.98 -30.46
CA PHE A 507 11.60 5.15 -29.69
C PHE A 507 12.22 3.77 -29.33
N PRO A 508 11.68 3.07 -28.30
CA PRO A 508 10.66 3.51 -27.35
C PRO A 508 11.21 4.47 -26.30
N VAL A 509 10.30 5.27 -25.71
CA VAL A 509 10.60 6.17 -24.61
C VAL A 509 9.67 5.89 -23.42
N LEU A 510 10.18 6.08 -22.21
CA LEU A 510 9.43 6.03 -20.97
C LEU A 510 9.03 7.45 -20.58
N VAL A 511 7.74 7.67 -20.38
CA VAL A 511 7.18 8.97 -19.97
C VAL A 511 6.72 8.86 -18.52
N ARG A 512 7.21 9.79 -17.71
CA ARG A 512 6.90 9.87 -16.27
C ARG A 512 6.38 11.27 -15.97
N PRO A 513 5.11 11.44 -15.51
CA PRO A 513 4.65 12.72 -14.99
C PRO A 513 5.44 13.09 -13.75
N SER A 514 5.83 14.37 -13.62
CA SER A 514 6.60 14.84 -12.44
C SER A 514 5.76 14.85 -11.16
N TYR A 515 4.43 14.86 -11.29
CA TYR A 515 3.51 14.88 -10.16
C TYR A 515 2.35 13.90 -10.39
N VAL A 516 2.26 12.88 -9.54
CA VAL A 516 1.19 11.89 -9.62
C VAL A 516 0.04 12.33 -8.70
N LEU A 517 -0.77 13.28 -9.16
CA LEU A 517 -2.14 13.45 -8.65
C LEU A 517 -3.06 12.63 -9.56
N SER A 518 -3.81 11.70 -9.01
CA SER A 518 -4.84 10.91 -9.70
C SER A 518 -4.45 9.73 -10.60
N GLY A 519 -3.26 9.12 -10.44
CA GLY A 519 -2.99 7.81 -11.08
C GLY A 519 -2.68 7.87 -12.58
N ALA A 520 -2.14 8.99 -13.07
CA ALA A 520 -1.47 9.00 -14.36
C ALA A 520 -0.16 8.22 -14.22
N ALA A 521 -0.20 7.00 -14.69
CA ALA A 521 0.84 6.00 -14.61
C ALA A 521 2.05 6.36 -15.51
N MET A 522 3.23 5.88 -15.14
CA MET A 522 4.34 5.81 -16.10
C MET A 522 3.92 4.98 -17.31
N ASN A 523 4.34 5.36 -18.50
CA ASN A 523 4.01 4.62 -19.70
C ASN A 523 5.18 4.53 -20.67
N ILE A 524 5.32 3.38 -21.32
CA ILE A 524 6.26 3.19 -22.42
C ILE A 524 5.53 3.55 -23.70
N CYS A 525 6.05 4.50 -24.46
CA CYS A 525 5.53 4.91 -25.74
C CYS A 525 6.44 4.37 -26.85
N SER A 526 5.87 3.60 -27.78
CA SER A 526 6.60 2.96 -28.87
C SER A 526 6.60 3.79 -30.15
N ASN A 527 5.76 4.83 -30.22
CA ASN A 527 5.63 5.73 -31.37
C ASN A 527 5.10 7.10 -30.96
N LYS A 528 5.11 8.06 -31.89
CA LYS A 528 4.71 9.43 -31.67
C LYS A 528 3.22 9.59 -31.31
N ASP A 529 2.35 8.77 -31.87
CA ASP A 529 0.91 8.87 -31.60
C ASP A 529 0.58 8.45 -30.16
N GLU A 530 1.23 7.39 -29.69
CA GLU A 530 1.12 6.95 -28.29
C GLU A 530 1.65 8.02 -27.33
N LEU A 531 2.79 8.60 -27.64
CA LEU A 531 3.41 9.67 -26.87
C LEU A 531 2.50 10.88 -26.77
N THR A 532 1.98 11.38 -27.91
CA THR A 532 1.08 12.54 -27.95
C THR A 532 -0.20 12.30 -27.14
N ARG A 533 -0.81 11.14 -27.31
CA ARG A 533 -2.02 10.76 -26.55
C ARG A 533 -1.76 10.70 -25.06
N PHE A 534 -0.64 10.13 -24.66
CA PHE A 534 -0.27 10.02 -23.25
C PHE A 534 0.04 11.38 -22.63
N LEU A 535 0.76 12.25 -23.35
CA LEU A 535 1.09 13.59 -22.91
C LEU A 535 -0.14 14.49 -22.79
N GLN A 536 -1.13 14.34 -23.65
CA GLN A 536 -2.41 15.04 -23.53
C GLN A 536 -3.15 14.62 -22.24
N LEU A 537 -3.11 13.36 -21.90
CA LEU A 537 -3.67 12.86 -20.63
C LEU A 537 -2.86 13.36 -19.42
N ALA A 538 -1.54 13.41 -19.53
CA ALA A 538 -0.66 13.89 -18.48
C ALA A 538 -0.70 15.42 -18.33
N ALA A 539 -0.81 16.19 -19.41
CA ALA A 539 -0.91 17.65 -19.39
C ALA A 539 -2.24 18.14 -18.77
N ASN A 540 -3.32 17.41 -18.96
CA ASN A 540 -4.60 17.67 -18.25
C ASN A 540 -4.51 17.48 -16.72
N VAL A 541 -3.41 16.89 -16.25
CA VAL A 541 -3.17 16.61 -14.84
C VAL A 541 -2.19 17.60 -14.19
N SER A 542 -1.35 18.30 -14.97
CA SER A 542 -0.30 19.19 -14.44
C SER A 542 0.17 20.22 -15.46
N GLU A 543 -0.52 21.36 -15.54
CA GLU A 543 -0.09 22.50 -16.38
C GLU A 543 1.24 23.14 -15.93
N ASP A 544 1.61 23.01 -14.66
CA ASP A 544 2.75 23.70 -14.03
C ASP A 544 3.97 22.80 -13.75
N HIS A 545 3.95 21.51 -14.11
CA HIS A 545 5.06 20.60 -13.81
C HIS A 545 5.62 19.91 -15.06
N PRO A 546 6.97 19.86 -15.22
CA PRO A 546 7.59 19.22 -16.36
C PRO A 546 7.32 17.72 -16.41
N VAL A 547 7.20 17.19 -17.61
CA VAL A 547 7.14 15.73 -17.85
C VAL A 547 8.56 15.22 -18.06
N VAL A 548 8.94 14.18 -17.34
CA VAL A 548 10.23 13.50 -17.55
C VAL A 548 10.07 12.45 -18.63
N VAL A 549 10.83 12.60 -19.69
CA VAL A 549 10.92 11.61 -20.77
C VAL A 549 12.33 11.00 -20.75
N SER A 550 12.41 9.68 -20.79
CA SER A 550 13.70 8.97 -20.84
C SER A 550 13.72 7.90 -21.92
N LYS A 551 14.90 7.62 -22.48
CA LYS A 551 15.09 6.48 -23.39
C LYS A 551 14.77 5.19 -22.66
N PHE A 552 13.89 4.36 -23.21
CA PHE A 552 13.62 3.03 -22.70
C PHE A 552 14.57 2.01 -23.35
N ILE A 553 15.22 1.20 -22.54
CA ILE A 553 16.22 0.22 -22.98
C ILE A 553 15.54 -1.17 -23.01
N GLU A 554 15.12 -1.57 -24.19
CA GLU A 554 14.49 -2.88 -24.39
C GLU A 554 15.46 -4.05 -24.16
N HIS A 555 14.94 -5.15 -23.61
CA HIS A 555 15.68 -6.39 -23.38
C HIS A 555 16.89 -6.27 -22.46
N ALA A 556 16.97 -5.19 -21.67
CA ALA A 556 17.96 -5.10 -20.61
C ALA A 556 17.55 -5.99 -19.43
N LYS A 557 18.51 -6.58 -18.76
CA LYS A 557 18.32 -7.18 -17.43
C LYS A 557 18.11 -6.09 -16.41
N GLU A 558 17.15 -6.27 -15.53
CA GLU A 558 16.99 -5.39 -14.38
C GLU A 558 17.59 -6.06 -13.13
N ILE A 559 18.33 -5.27 -12.37
CA ILE A 559 19.12 -5.75 -11.24
C ILE A 559 18.95 -4.76 -10.09
N GLU A 560 18.80 -5.27 -8.91
CA GLU A 560 18.70 -4.47 -7.69
C GLU A 560 19.87 -4.73 -6.77
N MET A 561 20.30 -3.72 -6.05
CA MET A 561 21.22 -3.84 -4.93
C MET A 561 20.59 -3.23 -3.69
N ASP A 562 20.22 -4.07 -2.75
CA ASP A 562 19.87 -3.68 -1.39
C ASP A 562 21.12 -3.68 -0.53
N ALA A 563 21.35 -2.60 0.21
CA ALA A 563 22.58 -2.47 0.97
C ALA A 563 22.42 -1.60 2.22
N VAL A 564 23.39 -1.71 3.10
CA VAL A 564 23.56 -0.88 4.29
C VAL A 564 24.94 -0.25 4.24
N ALA A 565 25.02 1.06 4.43
CA ALA A 565 26.28 1.78 4.48
C ALA A 565 26.46 2.51 5.81
N GLN A 566 27.71 2.74 6.18
CA GLN A 566 28.16 3.59 7.28
C GLN A 566 29.08 4.67 6.73
N ASN A 567 28.64 5.94 6.82
CA ASN A 567 29.41 7.08 6.32
C ASN A 567 29.95 6.89 4.89
N GLY A 568 29.13 6.36 3.99
CA GLY A 568 29.48 6.10 2.60
C GLY A 568 30.24 4.79 2.34
N GLU A 569 30.60 4.03 3.37
CA GLU A 569 31.20 2.70 3.20
C GLU A 569 30.11 1.61 3.27
N ILE A 570 30.05 0.74 2.25
CA ILE A 570 29.09 -0.36 2.22
C ILE A 570 29.50 -1.45 3.21
N MET A 571 28.67 -1.69 4.20
CA MET A 571 28.85 -2.68 5.25
C MET A 571 28.29 -4.05 4.87
N ALA A 572 27.08 -4.07 4.28
CA ALA A 572 26.43 -5.27 3.79
C ALA A 572 25.68 -4.97 2.49
N TYR A 573 25.54 -5.95 1.62
CA TYR A 573 24.81 -5.81 0.36
C TYR A 573 24.23 -7.15 -0.12
N ALA A 574 23.16 -7.06 -0.89
CA ALA A 574 22.57 -8.15 -1.66
C ALA A 574 22.30 -7.66 -3.08
N ILE A 575 22.81 -8.38 -4.08
CA ILE A 575 22.54 -8.12 -5.48
C ILE A 575 21.57 -9.18 -5.97
N SER A 576 20.40 -8.75 -6.44
CA SER A 576 19.33 -9.60 -6.96
C SER A 576 19.11 -9.31 -8.45
N GLU A 577 18.66 -10.30 -9.20
CA GLU A 577 18.28 -10.13 -10.61
C GLU A 577 16.79 -10.44 -10.80
N HIS A 578 16.16 -9.79 -11.77
CA HIS A 578 14.82 -10.10 -12.22
C HIS A 578 14.84 -11.24 -13.23
N ILE A 579 13.85 -12.15 -13.15
CA ILE A 579 13.66 -13.19 -14.17
C ILE A 579 13.16 -12.54 -15.46
N GLU A 580 12.27 -11.56 -15.36
CA GLU A 580 11.78 -10.74 -16.46
C GLU A 580 12.85 -9.77 -16.95
N PHE A 581 12.71 -9.28 -18.19
CA PHE A 581 13.47 -8.12 -18.66
C PHE A 581 12.83 -6.81 -18.17
N ALA A 582 13.59 -5.71 -18.26
CA ALA A 582 13.12 -4.36 -18.01
C ALA A 582 11.79 -4.06 -18.73
N GLY A 583 10.88 -3.42 -18.01
CA GLY A 583 9.51 -3.14 -18.47
C GLY A 583 8.41 -3.73 -17.57
N VAL A 584 8.79 -4.57 -16.61
CA VAL A 584 7.96 -4.97 -15.47
C VAL A 584 8.52 -4.26 -14.24
N HIS A 585 7.66 -3.55 -13.50
CA HIS A 585 8.09 -2.82 -12.30
C HIS A 585 8.78 -3.76 -11.30
N SER A 586 9.87 -3.33 -10.67
CA SER A 586 10.66 -4.13 -9.72
C SER A 586 9.83 -4.75 -8.61
N GLY A 587 8.79 -4.05 -8.12
CA GLY A 587 7.85 -4.56 -7.13
C GLY A 587 6.98 -5.72 -7.61
N ASP A 588 6.74 -5.83 -8.93
CA ASP A 588 5.92 -6.87 -9.55
C ASP A 588 6.76 -8.01 -10.12
N ALA A 589 8.04 -7.76 -10.39
CA ALA A 589 8.97 -8.72 -10.97
C ALA A 589 9.25 -9.89 -10.03
N THR A 590 9.55 -11.03 -10.64
CA THR A 590 10.07 -12.22 -9.94
C THR A 590 11.56 -12.04 -9.72
N ILE A 591 11.95 -11.87 -8.45
CA ILE A 591 13.33 -11.57 -8.07
C ILE A 591 14.04 -12.83 -7.59
N GLN A 592 15.26 -13.05 -8.08
CA GLN A 592 16.11 -14.16 -7.72
C GLN A 592 17.38 -13.68 -6.99
N PHE A 593 17.67 -14.31 -5.85
CA PHE A 593 18.85 -14.03 -5.04
C PHE A 593 19.48 -15.32 -4.49
N PRO A 594 20.82 -15.54 -4.64
CA PRO A 594 21.75 -14.72 -5.40
C PRO A 594 21.50 -14.78 -6.92
N PRO A 595 22.02 -13.83 -7.70
CA PRO A 595 21.81 -13.80 -9.15
C PRO A 595 22.45 -15.03 -9.80
N GLN A 596 21.74 -15.65 -10.75
CA GLN A 596 22.16 -16.90 -11.39
C GLN A 596 22.65 -16.70 -12.83
N LYS A 597 22.23 -15.62 -13.48
CA LYS A 597 22.48 -15.34 -14.91
C LYS A 597 23.25 -14.03 -15.15
N LEU A 598 23.88 -13.48 -14.11
CA LEU A 598 24.77 -12.33 -14.24
C LEU A 598 26.21 -12.77 -14.43
N TYR A 599 26.94 -12.07 -15.31
CA TYR A 599 28.36 -12.23 -15.42
C TYR A 599 29.08 -11.70 -14.16
N VAL A 600 30.19 -12.35 -13.76
CA VAL A 600 30.97 -11.88 -12.61
C VAL A 600 31.45 -10.43 -12.80
N GLU A 601 31.78 -10.04 -14.03
CA GLU A 601 32.18 -8.67 -14.34
C GLU A 601 31.01 -7.67 -14.15
N THR A 602 29.78 -8.04 -14.49
CA THR A 602 28.59 -7.23 -14.21
C THR A 602 28.44 -6.97 -12.70
N VAL A 603 28.55 -8.01 -11.88
CA VAL A 603 28.51 -7.89 -10.42
C VAL A 603 29.62 -6.99 -9.88
N ARG A 604 30.85 -7.13 -10.41
CA ARG A 604 32.00 -6.29 -10.01
C ARG A 604 31.77 -4.82 -10.34
N ARG A 605 31.23 -4.53 -11.53
CA ARG A 605 30.91 -3.14 -11.94
C ARG A 605 29.82 -2.54 -11.08
N ILE A 606 28.72 -3.27 -10.83
CA ILE A 606 27.67 -2.83 -9.92
C ILE A 606 28.23 -2.47 -8.55
N LYS A 607 29.06 -3.35 -7.96
CA LYS A 607 29.72 -3.07 -6.68
C LYS A 607 30.59 -1.81 -6.69
N ARG A 608 31.29 -1.54 -7.80
CA ARG A 608 32.13 -0.36 -7.95
C ARG A 608 31.27 0.90 -8.03
N ILE A 609 30.23 0.90 -8.86
CA ILE A 609 29.31 2.01 -9.02
C ILE A 609 28.58 2.29 -7.69
N SER A 610 28.09 1.25 -7.03
CA SER A 610 27.39 1.41 -5.73
C SER A 610 28.28 2.06 -4.68
N ARG A 611 29.58 1.69 -4.61
CA ARG A 611 30.53 2.33 -3.67
C ARG A 611 30.75 3.80 -3.99
N GLN A 612 30.81 4.18 -5.29
CA GLN A 612 30.92 5.58 -5.68
C GLN A 612 29.68 6.37 -5.25
N ILE A 613 28.49 5.86 -5.55
CA ILE A 613 27.21 6.51 -5.17
C ILE A 613 27.10 6.63 -3.65
N ALA A 614 27.37 5.54 -2.90
CA ALA A 614 27.28 5.55 -1.44
C ALA A 614 28.22 6.61 -0.82
N LYS A 615 29.43 6.75 -1.38
CA LYS A 615 30.40 7.75 -0.93
C LYS A 615 29.96 9.17 -1.26
N GLN A 616 29.44 9.43 -2.46
CA GLN A 616 29.01 10.76 -2.92
C GLN A 616 27.78 11.28 -2.15
N LEU A 617 26.86 10.38 -1.80
CA LEU A 617 25.65 10.68 -1.05
C LEU A 617 25.84 10.47 0.46
N HIS A 618 27.05 10.28 0.95
CA HIS A 618 27.39 10.09 2.37
C HIS A 618 26.43 9.13 3.09
N ILE A 619 26.02 8.05 2.39
CA ILE A 619 24.94 7.17 2.87
C ILE A 619 25.28 6.59 4.24
N ASN A 620 24.33 6.74 5.18
CA ASN A 620 24.45 6.24 6.54
C ASN A 620 23.14 5.54 6.95
N GLY A 621 23.01 4.26 6.65
CA GLY A 621 21.80 3.46 6.85
C GLY A 621 21.43 2.62 5.65
N PRO A 622 20.15 2.23 5.50
CA PRO A 622 19.68 1.38 4.42
C PRO A 622 19.53 2.17 3.11
N PHE A 623 19.81 1.52 1.98
CA PHE A 623 19.57 2.06 0.65
C PHE A 623 19.39 0.98 -0.40
N ASN A 624 18.77 1.35 -1.51
CA ASN A 624 18.55 0.49 -2.67
C ASN A 624 18.96 1.23 -3.94
N ILE A 625 19.63 0.54 -4.84
CA ILE A 625 19.95 1.06 -6.18
C ILE A 625 19.42 0.09 -7.22
N GLN A 626 18.73 0.62 -8.23
CA GLN A 626 18.25 -0.12 -9.38
C GLN A 626 19.13 0.13 -10.60
N TYR A 627 19.42 -0.95 -11.31
CA TYR A 627 20.28 -0.98 -12.48
C TYR A 627 19.62 -1.66 -13.66
N MET A 628 19.95 -1.20 -14.85
CA MET A 628 19.79 -1.98 -16.08
C MET A 628 21.16 -2.47 -16.56
N ALA A 629 21.19 -3.69 -17.05
CA ALA A 629 22.39 -4.23 -17.69
C ALA A 629 22.05 -4.81 -19.08
N ARG A 630 22.78 -4.36 -20.09
CA ARG A 630 22.77 -4.95 -21.41
C ARG A 630 24.20 -5.36 -21.73
N ASP A 631 24.42 -6.68 -21.86
CA ASP A 631 25.75 -7.28 -21.85
C ASP A 631 26.51 -6.89 -20.56
N ASN A 632 27.61 -6.14 -20.65
CA ASN A 632 28.30 -5.59 -19.49
C ASN A 632 28.16 -4.06 -19.33
N ASP A 633 27.30 -3.45 -20.15
CA ASP A 633 27.00 -2.03 -20.00
C ASP A 633 25.92 -1.88 -18.92
N ILE A 634 26.25 -1.09 -17.90
CA ILE A 634 25.41 -0.91 -16.73
C ILE A 634 24.94 0.54 -16.70
N LEU A 635 23.64 0.71 -16.56
CA LEU A 635 22.97 2.00 -16.41
C LEU A 635 22.29 2.07 -15.04
N VAL A 636 22.48 3.16 -14.32
CA VAL A 636 21.79 3.43 -13.06
C VAL A 636 20.41 4.02 -13.37
N ILE A 637 19.36 3.42 -12.78
CA ILE A 637 17.99 3.91 -12.92
C ILE A 637 17.66 4.91 -11.81
N GLU A 638 17.82 4.46 -10.55
CA GLU A 638 17.50 5.27 -9.38
C GLU A 638 18.26 4.77 -8.14
N CYS A 639 18.35 5.64 -7.15
CA CYS A 639 18.88 5.34 -5.82
C CYS A 639 17.88 5.81 -4.77
N ASN A 640 17.42 4.88 -3.94
CA ASN A 640 16.48 5.15 -2.86
C ASN A 640 17.23 5.08 -1.53
N LEU A 641 17.33 6.21 -0.80
CA LEU A 641 18.04 6.27 0.49
C LEU A 641 17.15 5.83 1.65
N ARG A 642 16.54 4.69 1.49
CA ARG A 642 15.63 4.03 2.42
C ARG A 642 15.59 2.52 2.16
N ALA A 643 14.98 1.77 3.07
CA ALA A 643 14.66 0.37 2.82
C ALA A 643 13.74 0.24 1.59
N SER A 644 13.97 -0.81 0.79
CA SER A 644 13.12 -1.24 -0.32
C SER A 644 12.19 -2.37 0.12
N ARG A 645 11.26 -2.75 -0.74
CA ARG A 645 10.37 -3.89 -0.52
C ARG A 645 11.12 -5.23 -0.40
N SER A 646 12.27 -5.36 -1.05
CA SER A 646 13.08 -6.59 -1.03
C SER A 646 13.92 -6.76 0.24
N PHE A 647 14.06 -5.74 1.11
CA PHE A 647 14.86 -5.84 2.34
C PHE A 647 14.52 -7.03 3.26
N PRO A 648 13.22 -7.33 3.54
CA PRO A 648 12.90 -8.52 4.32
C PRO A 648 13.31 -9.82 3.63
N PHE A 649 13.11 -9.91 2.32
CA PHE A 649 13.46 -11.07 1.51
C PHE A 649 14.98 -11.33 1.53
N VAL A 650 15.78 -10.33 1.16
CA VAL A 650 17.24 -10.49 1.11
C VAL A 650 17.84 -10.72 2.50
N SER A 651 17.30 -10.07 3.54
CA SER A 651 17.71 -10.29 4.93
C SER A 651 17.51 -11.74 5.37
N LYS A 652 16.37 -12.32 5.00
CA LYS A 652 16.05 -13.72 5.34
C LYS A 652 16.88 -14.71 4.53
N VAL A 653 17.03 -14.47 3.23
CA VAL A 653 17.85 -15.36 2.36
C VAL A 653 19.32 -15.34 2.76
N LEU A 654 19.90 -14.17 3.01
CA LEU A 654 21.29 -14.05 3.45
C LEU A 654 21.49 -14.38 4.94
N LYS A 655 20.41 -14.60 5.69
CA LYS A 655 20.44 -14.81 7.16
C LYS A 655 21.21 -13.70 7.88
N LEU A 656 21.02 -12.46 7.44
CA LEU A 656 21.59 -11.24 8.00
C LEU A 656 20.52 -10.15 8.04
N ASN A 657 20.13 -9.71 9.22
CA ASN A 657 19.12 -8.66 9.34
C ASN A 657 19.72 -7.29 8.98
N PHE A 658 19.43 -6.83 7.76
CA PHE A 658 19.93 -5.55 7.24
C PHE A 658 19.38 -4.35 8.01
N ILE A 659 18.14 -4.44 8.54
CA ILE A 659 17.55 -3.35 9.30
C ILE A 659 18.15 -3.26 10.72
N ASP A 660 18.45 -4.37 11.35
CA ASP A 660 19.18 -4.36 12.64
C ASP A 660 20.55 -3.71 12.48
N LEU A 661 21.30 -4.09 11.45
CA LEU A 661 22.60 -3.49 11.14
C LEU A 661 22.46 -1.99 10.83
N ALA A 662 21.51 -1.61 9.97
CA ALA A 662 21.27 -0.22 9.60
C ALA A 662 20.87 0.63 10.81
N THR A 663 19.99 0.11 11.68
CA THR A 663 19.53 0.85 12.86
C THR A 663 20.66 1.09 13.85
N LYS A 664 21.52 0.09 14.09
CA LYS A 664 22.74 0.28 14.91
C LYS A 664 23.64 1.39 14.37
N ILE A 665 23.87 1.39 13.05
CA ILE A 665 24.64 2.43 12.37
C ILE A 665 24.00 3.80 12.55
N MET A 666 22.70 3.92 12.32
CA MET A 666 21.96 5.18 12.47
C MET A 666 21.96 5.71 13.90
N LEU A 667 22.04 4.83 14.90
CA LEU A 667 22.20 5.17 16.32
C LEU A 667 23.66 5.49 16.72
N GLY A 668 24.62 5.38 15.80
CA GLY A 668 26.03 5.59 16.08
C GLY A 668 26.68 4.47 16.90
N VAL A 669 26.05 3.30 16.98
CA VAL A 669 26.62 2.13 17.67
C VAL A 669 27.75 1.52 16.82
N PRO A 670 28.91 1.22 17.39
CA PRO A 670 29.99 0.53 16.67
C PRO A 670 29.52 -0.82 16.13
N VAL A 671 29.75 -1.08 14.85
CA VAL A 671 29.42 -2.32 14.19
C VAL A 671 30.63 -2.86 13.45
N GLU A 672 30.77 -4.18 13.46
CA GLU A 672 31.73 -4.88 12.62
C GLU A 672 31.13 -5.18 11.27
N LYS A 673 31.96 -5.16 10.22
CA LYS A 673 31.53 -5.52 8.87
C LYS A 673 31.19 -7.01 8.82
N PRO A 674 29.93 -7.38 8.48
CA PRO A 674 29.57 -8.78 8.42
C PRO A 674 30.40 -9.56 7.40
N ASN A 675 30.91 -10.72 7.80
CA ASN A 675 31.64 -11.62 6.90
C ASN A 675 30.65 -12.58 6.20
N LYS A 676 29.75 -12.02 5.40
CA LYS A 676 28.80 -12.78 4.58
C LYS A 676 28.70 -12.14 3.21
N ASN A 677 28.67 -12.97 2.18
CA ASN A 677 28.47 -12.50 0.82
C ASN A 677 27.59 -13.46 0.02
N LEU A 678 27.09 -13.01 -1.13
CA LEU A 678 26.17 -13.78 -1.98
C LEU A 678 26.77 -15.08 -2.57
N PHE A 679 28.09 -15.20 -2.63
CA PHE A 679 28.77 -16.39 -3.15
C PHE A 679 28.95 -17.50 -2.10
N ASP A 680 28.62 -17.21 -0.84
CA ASP A 680 28.67 -18.20 0.24
C ASP A 680 27.38 -19.02 0.35
N LEU A 681 26.35 -18.71 -0.47
CA LEU A 681 25.07 -19.39 -0.46
C LEU A 681 25.10 -20.59 -1.43
N ASP A 682 24.71 -21.75 -0.94
CA ASP A 682 24.55 -23.00 -1.69
C ASP A 682 23.07 -23.31 -1.99
N TYR A 683 22.19 -22.32 -1.83
CA TYR A 683 20.77 -22.33 -2.14
C TYR A 683 20.34 -21.03 -2.81
N VAL A 684 19.15 -21.03 -3.38
CA VAL A 684 18.56 -19.89 -4.08
C VAL A 684 17.26 -19.48 -3.42
N GLY A 685 17.07 -18.16 -3.23
CA GLY A 685 15.79 -17.57 -2.87
C GLY A 685 15.11 -16.95 -4.09
N ILE A 686 13.81 -17.14 -4.22
CA ILE A 686 12.98 -16.46 -5.21
C ILE A 686 11.81 -15.77 -4.52
N LYS A 687 11.64 -14.49 -4.86
CA LYS A 687 10.47 -13.68 -4.49
C LYS A 687 9.52 -13.65 -5.68
N ALA A 688 8.27 -14.07 -5.49
CA ALA A 688 7.19 -13.95 -6.48
C ALA A 688 6.09 -13.03 -5.96
N SER A 689 5.55 -12.21 -6.84
CA SER A 689 4.51 -11.23 -6.50
C SER A 689 3.11 -11.84 -6.59
N GLN A 690 2.24 -11.44 -5.65
CA GLN A 690 0.84 -11.79 -5.60
C GLN A 690 0.00 -10.68 -6.24
N PHE A 691 -0.97 -11.07 -7.09
CA PHE A 691 -1.89 -10.15 -7.76
C PHE A 691 -3.33 -10.47 -7.41
N SER A 692 -4.16 -9.46 -7.25
CA SER A 692 -5.59 -9.59 -6.89
C SER A 692 -6.54 -9.30 -8.05
N PHE A 693 -6.15 -9.58 -9.29
CA PHE A 693 -6.97 -9.32 -10.48
C PHE A 693 -8.32 -10.05 -10.50
N ASN A 694 -8.45 -11.16 -9.78
CA ASN A 694 -9.72 -11.87 -9.60
C ASN A 694 -10.79 -11.05 -8.85
N ARG A 695 -10.36 -10.10 -8.00
CA ARG A 695 -11.26 -9.18 -7.27
C ARG A 695 -11.53 -7.88 -8.03
N LEU A 696 -10.69 -7.54 -9.00
CA LEU A 696 -10.74 -6.31 -9.78
C LEU A 696 -11.44 -6.58 -11.12
N GLN A 697 -12.76 -6.55 -11.10
CA GLN A 697 -13.58 -6.81 -12.30
C GLN A 697 -13.17 -5.87 -13.43
N LYS A 698 -13.11 -6.42 -14.66
CA LYS A 698 -12.74 -5.72 -15.88
C LYS A 698 -11.28 -5.19 -15.94
N ALA A 699 -10.49 -5.30 -14.88
CA ALA A 699 -9.07 -4.91 -14.94
C ALA A 699 -8.27 -5.80 -15.88
N ASP A 700 -7.42 -5.20 -16.73
CA ASP A 700 -6.51 -5.95 -17.60
C ASP A 700 -5.28 -6.43 -16.80
N PRO A 701 -5.02 -7.74 -16.71
CA PRO A 701 -3.94 -8.31 -15.89
C PRO A 701 -2.54 -8.24 -16.54
N VAL A 702 -2.31 -7.33 -17.48
CA VAL A 702 -0.99 -7.12 -18.08
C VAL A 702 -0.11 -6.32 -17.11
N LEU A 703 1.09 -6.84 -16.83
CA LEU A 703 2.09 -6.15 -16.03
C LEU A 703 2.87 -5.14 -16.88
N GLY A 704 3.26 -4.05 -16.28
CA GLY A 704 3.97 -2.96 -16.91
C GLY A 704 4.96 -2.26 -15.98
N VAL A 705 5.33 -1.04 -16.33
CA VAL A 705 6.27 -0.22 -15.54
C VAL A 705 5.68 0.36 -14.27
N ASP A 706 4.36 0.27 -14.10
CA ASP A 706 3.66 0.59 -12.86
C ASP A 706 3.34 -0.66 -12.05
N MET A 707 3.37 -0.50 -10.72
CA MET A 707 3.09 -1.57 -9.79
C MET A 707 1.62 -1.94 -9.75
N SER A 708 1.32 -3.25 -9.67
CA SER A 708 -0.03 -3.83 -9.58
C SER A 708 -0.14 -4.87 -8.46
N SER A 709 0.98 -5.32 -7.90
CA SER A 709 1.02 -6.38 -6.88
C SER A 709 0.42 -5.93 -5.54
N THR A 710 -0.25 -6.86 -4.88
CA THR A 710 -0.90 -6.67 -3.57
C THR A 710 -0.18 -7.39 -2.43
N GLY A 711 0.85 -8.14 -2.71
CA GLY A 711 1.67 -8.88 -1.76
C GLY A 711 2.77 -9.66 -2.46
N GLU A 712 3.53 -10.45 -1.69
CA GLU A 712 4.62 -11.25 -2.23
C GLU A 712 4.93 -12.47 -1.35
N VAL A 713 5.58 -13.46 -1.91
CA VAL A 713 6.14 -14.60 -1.20
C VAL A 713 7.63 -14.74 -1.49
N GLY A 714 8.39 -15.28 -0.53
CA GLY A 714 9.77 -15.69 -0.74
C GLY A 714 9.93 -17.19 -0.45
N CYS A 715 10.49 -17.93 -1.38
CA CYS A 715 10.77 -19.36 -1.23
C CYS A 715 12.25 -19.66 -1.42
N LEU A 716 12.74 -20.69 -0.72
CA LEU A 716 14.09 -21.21 -0.88
C LEU A 716 14.06 -22.56 -1.61
N GLY A 717 15.10 -22.84 -2.37
CA GLY A 717 15.33 -24.11 -3.04
C GLY A 717 16.83 -24.37 -3.22
N ASP A 718 17.20 -25.62 -3.40
CA ASP A 718 18.61 -25.98 -3.64
C ASP A 718 19.11 -25.44 -5.00
N ASP A 719 18.18 -25.17 -5.92
CA ASP A 719 18.43 -24.53 -7.20
C ASP A 719 17.31 -23.56 -7.59
N SER A 720 17.54 -22.83 -8.69
CA SER A 720 16.59 -21.82 -9.21
C SER A 720 15.25 -22.41 -9.64
N SER A 721 15.23 -23.59 -10.24
CA SER A 721 13.98 -24.23 -10.73
C SER A 721 13.10 -24.64 -9.55
N THR A 722 13.68 -25.26 -8.54
CA THR A 722 12.98 -25.65 -7.30
C THR A 722 12.43 -24.43 -6.54
N ALA A 723 13.25 -23.39 -6.36
CA ALA A 723 12.83 -22.16 -5.70
C ALA A 723 11.71 -21.44 -6.48
N LEU A 724 11.81 -21.39 -7.82
CA LEU A 724 10.79 -20.77 -8.68
C LEU A 724 9.48 -21.55 -8.63
N LEU A 725 9.53 -22.87 -8.73
CA LEU A 725 8.34 -23.72 -8.68
C LEU A 725 7.59 -23.51 -7.35
N LYS A 726 8.31 -23.60 -6.22
CA LYS A 726 7.75 -23.31 -4.88
C LYS A 726 7.09 -21.93 -4.81
N SER A 727 7.78 -20.91 -5.33
CA SER A 727 7.29 -19.52 -5.28
C SER A 727 6.03 -19.32 -6.12
N MET A 728 6.02 -19.83 -7.34
CA MET A 728 4.87 -19.71 -8.25
C MET A 728 3.65 -20.46 -7.74
N LEU A 729 3.83 -21.67 -7.18
CA LEU A 729 2.75 -22.42 -6.54
C LEU A 729 2.19 -21.66 -5.32
N SER A 730 3.04 -21.03 -4.53
CA SER A 730 2.65 -20.27 -3.33
C SER A 730 1.83 -19.02 -3.64
N VAL A 731 1.99 -18.41 -4.82
CA VAL A 731 1.15 -17.30 -5.30
C VAL A 731 -0.08 -17.75 -6.10
N GLY A 732 -0.40 -19.06 -6.06
CA GLY A 732 -1.62 -19.62 -6.63
C GLY A 732 -1.53 -20.02 -8.10
N GLN A 733 -0.34 -19.98 -8.71
CA GLN A 733 -0.12 -20.63 -10.01
C GLN A 733 -0.21 -22.15 -9.84
N ARG A 734 -0.61 -22.83 -10.92
CA ARG A 734 -0.78 -24.29 -10.90
C ARG A 734 -0.05 -24.89 -12.10
N ILE A 735 0.52 -26.07 -11.91
CA ILE A 735 1.06 -26.87 -13.01
C ILE A 735 -0.13 -27.31 -13.89
N PRO A 736 -0.09 -27.10 -15.21
CA PRO A 736 -1.15 -27.55 -16.09
C PRO A 736 -1.25 -29.08 -16.06
N LYS A 737 -2.46 -29.61 -16.21
CA LYS A 737 -2.66 -31.08 -16.24
C LYS A 737 -2.28 -31.66 -17.59
N LYS A 738 -2.71 -31.01 -18.68
CA LYS A 738 -2.54 -31.54 -20.03
C LYS A 738 -2.39 -30.45 -21.10
N THR A 739 -3.07 -29.34 -20.99
CA THR A 739 -3.28 -28.40 -22.08
C THR A 739 -2.76 -27.02 -21.80
N VAL A 740 -2.04 -26.40 -22.71
CA VAL A 740 -1.48 -25.05 -22.61
C VAL A 740 -1.84 -24.22 -23.85
N LEU A 741 -2.46 -23.04 -23.63
CA LEU A 741 -2.74 -22.07 -24.68
C LEU A 741 -1.61 -21.04 -24.76
N LEU A 742 -0.98 -20.95 -25.92
CA LEU A 742 0.09 -20.01 -26.24
C LEU A 742 -0.43 -18.90 -27.18
N SER A 743 -0.37 -17.67 -26.73
CA SER A 743 -0.69 -16.48 -27.51
C SER A 743 0.44 -15.48 -27.31
N THR A 744 1.57 -15.71 -27.98
CA THR A 744 2.80 -14.95 -27.80
C THR A 744 2.93 -13.81 -28.79
N GLY A 745 3.34 -12.64 -28.33
CA GLY A 745 3.40 -11.38 -29.05
C GLY A 745 4.32 -11.33 -30.27
N GLY A 746 5.36 -10.49 -30.23
CA GLY A 746 6.29 -10.27 -31.35
C GLY A 746 7.23 -11.44 -31.62
N ALA A 747 8.08 -11.30 -32.66
CA ALA A 747 9.02 -12.33 -33.07
C ALA A 747 10.01 -12.75 -31.97
N LYS A 748 10.49 -11.78 -31.18
CA LYS A 748 11.44 -12.05 -30.08
C LYS A 748 10.79 -12.88 -28.97
N GLN A 749 9.58 -12.51 -28.52
CA GLN A 749 8.87 -13.26 -27.49
C GLN A 749 8.52 -14.69 -27.96
N LYS A 750 8.22 -14.88 -29.26
CA LYS A 750 8.04 -16.20 -29.83
C LYS A 750 9.32 -17.03 -29.77
N ALA A 751 10.47 -16.41 -30.10
CA ALA A 751 11.77 -17.07 -30.01
C ALA A 751 12.13 -17.46 -28.57
N GLU A 752 11.86 -16.59 -27.59
CA GLU A 752 12.07 -16.87 -26.16
C GLU A 752 11.22 -18.05 -25.65
N MET A 753 10.05 -18.26 -26.24
CA MET A 753 9.12 -19.35 -25.86
C MET A 753 9.39 -20.66 -26.57
N LEU A 754 10.26 -20.69 -27.59
CA LEU A 754 10.42 -21.83 -28.46
C LEU A 754 10.88 -23.10 -27.73
N ASP A 755 11.92 -22.97 -26.90
CA ASP A 755 12.47 -24.10 -26.15
C ASP A 755 11.48 -24.59 -25.08
N ALA A 756 10.75 -23.67 -24.44
CA ALA A 756 9.71 -24.02 -23.50
C ALA A 756 8.55 -24.78 -24.19
N ALA A 757 8.14 -24.36 -25.39
CA ALA A 757 7.11 -25.08 -26.16
C ALA A 757 7.57 -26.49 -26.60
N LYS A 758 8.83 -26.66 -26.98
CA LYS A 758 9.43 -27.98 -27.24
C LYS A 758 9.40 -28.86 -26.00
N MET A 759 9.79 -28.30 -24.87
CA MET A 759 9.83 -29.02 -23.59
C MET A 759 8.44 -29.48 -23.16
N LEU A 760 7.39 -28.64 -23.33
CA LEU A 760 6.01 -29.02 -23.06
C LEU A 760 5.59 -30.26 -23.87
N LEU A 761 5.84 -30.26 -25.17
CA LEU A 761 5.55 -31.43 -26.03
C LEU A 761 6.29 -32.69 -25.58
N GLN A 762 7.56 -32.58 -25.25
CA GLN A 762 8.39 -33.70 -24.78
C GLN A 762 7.84 -34.33 -23.49
N HIS A 763 7.15 -33.52 -22.66
CA HIS A 763 6.52 -33.96 -21.40
C HIS A 763 5.03 -34.32 -21.61
N GLY A 764 4.55 -34.42 -22.85
CA GLY A 764 3.22 -34.91 -23.18
C GLY A 764 2.09 -33.88 -23.06
N TYR A 765 2.41 -32.60 -22.98
CA TYR A 765 1.39 -31.54 -23.01
C TYR A 765 0.87 -31.28 -24.43
N GLU A 766 -0.41 -30.98 -24.55
CA GLU A 766 -1.07 -30.55 -25.79
C GLU A 766 -1.02 -29.03 -25.91
N LEU A 767 -0.51 -28.53 -27.02
CA LEU A 767 -0.39 -27.11 -27.30
C LEU A 767 -1.53 -26.58 -28.16
N TYR A 768 -2.18 -25.54 -27.69
CA TYR A 768 -3.09 -24.71 -28.45
C TYR A 768 -2.42 -23.36 -28.72
N ALA A 769 -2.56 -22.80 -29.91
CA ALA A 769 -1.88 -21.55 -30.23
C ALA A 769 -2.72 -20.63 -31.12
N THR A 770 -2.68 -19.31 -30.87
CA THR A 770 -3.30 -18.30 -31.74
C THR A 770 -2.53 -18.12 -33.04
N GLY A 771 -3.20 -17.71 -34.13
CA GLY A 771 -2.74 -17.74 -35.51
C GLY A 771 -1.26 -17.46 -35.78
N GLY A 772 -0.75 -16.29 -35.35
CA GLY A 772 0.65 -15.94 -35.54
C GLY A 772 1.62 -16.77 -34.73
N THR A 773 1.22 -17.24 -33.53
CA THR A 773 2.01 -18.13 -32.68
C THR A 773 1.99 -19.56 -33.28
N SER A 774 0.81 -20.06 -33.66
CA SER A 774 0.65 -21.37 -34.28
C SER A 774 1.54 -21.50 -35.53
N LYS A 775 1.49 -20.52 -36.44
CA LYS A 775 2.34 -20.50 -37.63
C LYS A 775 3.83 -20.62 -37.27
N TYR A 776 4.29 -19.81 -36.30
CA TYR A 776 5.70 -19.80 -35.86
C TYR A 776 6.12 -21.16 -35.27
N LEU A 777 5.29 -21.75 -34.42
CA LEU A 777 5.54 -23.07 -33.82
C LEU A 777 5.63 -24.15 -34.89
N THR A 778 4.67 -24.19 -35.86
CA THR A 778 4.65 -25.15 -36.95
C THR A 778 5.88 -25.02 -37.85
N GLU A 779 6.28 -23.80 -38.20
CA GLU A 779 7.50 -23.54 -38.97
C GLU A 779 8.78 -24.03 -38.28
N ASN A 780 8.77 -24.14 -36.93
CA ASN A 780 9.86 -24.69 -36.12
C ASN A 780 9.64 -26.17 -35.72
N GLY A 781 8.72 -26.88 -36.35
CA GLY A 781 8.49 -28.31 -36.15
C GLY A 781 7.80 -28.66 -34.83
N ILE A 782 7.08 -27.73 -34.22
CA ILE A 782 6.34 -27.92 -32.96
C ILE A 782 4.85 -28.15 -33.29
N GLU A 783 4.36 -29.33 -32.97
CA GLU A 783 2.95 -29.72 -33.14
C GLU A 783 2.06 -28.86 -32.22
N ASN A 784 0.99 -28.29 -32.78
CA ASN A 784 0.05 -27.48 -32.03
C ASN A 784 -1.30 -27.40 -32.74
N THR A 785 -2.36 -27.12 -31.99
CA THR A 785 -3.70 -26.87 -32.49
C THR A 785 -3.95 -25.39 -32.66
N LEU A 786 -4.25 -24.96 -33.89
CA LEU A 786 -4.62 -23.57 -34.18
C LEU A 786 -5.94 -23.21 -33.49
N VAL A 787 -5.94 -22.07 -32.77
CA VAL A 787 -7.16 -21.47 -32.21
C VAL A 787 -7.35 -20.06 -32.75
N TYR A 788 -8.60 -19.65 -32.84
CA TYR A 788 -8.97 -18.35 -33.38
C TYR A 788 -9.24 -17.32 -32.28
N TRP A 789 -9.06 -16.05 -32.64
CA TRP A 789 -9.34 -14.95 -31.78
C TRP A 789 -10.86 -14.76 -31.57
N PRO A 790 -11.27 -14.13 -30.41
CA PRO A 790 -12.69 -13.80 -30.18
C PRO A 790 -13.35 -12.94 -31.27
N SER A 791 -12.57 -12.20 -32.06
CA SER A 791 -13.07 -11.39 -33.19
C SER A 791 -13.19 -12.15 -34.50
N ASP A 792 -12.70 -13.39 -34.60
CA ASP A 792 -12.75 -14.18 -35.80
C ASP A 792 -14.07 -14.99 -35.85
N GLU A 793 -15.19 -14.27 -36.00
CA GLU A 793 -16.54 -14.87 -35.99
C GLU A 793 -16.68 -16.02 -37.00
N GLY A 794 -17.36 -17.08 -36.59
CA GLY A 794 -17.65 -18.27 -37.44
C GLY A 794 -16.47 -19.23 -37.62
N LYS A 795 -15.30 -18.96 -37.02
CA LYS A 795 -14.15 -19.88 -37.03
C LYS A 795 -14.05 -20.65 -35.72
N ALA A 796 -13.68 -21.93 -35.80
CA ALA A 796 -13.54 -22.81 -34.63
C ALA A 796 -12.23 -23.62 -34.70
N PRO A 797 -11.63 -24.00 -33.54
CA PRO A 797 -12.05 -23.65 -32.20
C PRO A 797 -11.66 -22.22 -31.85
N GLN A 798 -12.47 -21.51 -31.04
CA GLN A 798 -12.12 -20.21 -30.50
C GLN A 798 -11.49 -20.33 -29.10
N ALA A 799 -10.54 -19.44 -28.79
CA ALA A 799 -9.84 -19.46 -27.52
C ALA A 799 -10.78 -19.29 -26.32
N LEU A 800 -11.81 -18.43 -26.45
CA LEU A 800 -12.79 -18.21 -25.37
C LEU A 800 -13.66 -19.45 -25.13
N ASP A 801 -14.12 -20.14 -26.18
CA ASP A 801 -14.93 -21.33 -26.03
C ASP A 801 -14.19 -22.44 -25.31
N LEU A 802 -12.91 -22.66 -25.66
CA LEU A 802 -12.06 -23.65 -25.01
C LEU A 802 -11.84 -23.33 -23.53
N LEU A 803 -11.72 -22.04 -23.17
CA LEU A 803 -11.60 -21.61 -21.78
C LEU A 803 -12.91 -21.86 -21.01
N HIS A 804 -14.07 -21.48 -21.57
CA HIS A 804 -15.37 -21.73 -20.96
C HIS A 804 -15.69 -23.20 -20.80
N GLU A 805 -15.29 -24.02 -21.78
CA GLU A 805 -15.40 -25.48 -21.72
C GLU A 805 -14.39 -26.17 -20.82
N LYS A 806 -13.51 -25.39 -20.17
CA LYS A 806 -12.44 -25.86 -19.27
C LYS A 806 -11.46 -26.83 -19.92
N LYS A 807 -11.22 -26.66 -21.23
CA LYS A 807 -10.29 -27.46 -22.00
C LYS A 807 -8.86 -26.95 -21.97
N ILE A 808 -8.62 -25.78 -21.37
CA ILE A 808 -7.30 -25.15 -21.20
C ILE A 808 -6.93 -25.11 -19.73
N ASP A 809 -5.78 -25.68 -19.39
CA ASP A 809 -5.28 -25.73 -18.02
C ASP A 809 -4.37 -24.54 -17.66
N MET A 810 -3.73 -23.92 -18.66
CA MET A 810 -2.84 -22.78 -18.49
C MET A 810 -2.85 -21.89 -19.73
N VAL A 811 -2.76 -20.60 -19.51
CA VAL A 811 -2.65 -19.57 -20.57
C VAL A 811 -1.35 -18.81 -20.47
N VAL A 812 -0.60 -18.74 -21.55
CA VAL A 812 0.48 -17.77 -21.75
C VAL A 812 -0.01 -16.78 -22.82
N ASN A 813 -0.32 -15.55 -22.38
CA ASN A 813 -0.80 -14.51 -23.29
C ASN A 813 0.07 -13.26 -23.15
N ILE A 814 0.89 -13.02 -24.16
CA ILE A 814 1.87 -11.92 -24.21
C ILE A 814 1.43 -10.95 -25.30
N PRO A 815 1.08 -9.70 -24.96
CA PRO A 815 0.67 -8.69 -25.94
C PRO A 815 1.77 -8.44 -26.98
N LYS A 816 1.37 -8.28 -28.26
CA LYS A 816 2.30 -7.94 -29.35
C LYS A 816 2.60 -6.45 -29.38
N ASP A 817 1.53 -5.66 -29.30
CA ASP A 817 1.54 -4.22 -29.37
C ASP A 817 0.29 -3.65 -28.63
N LEU A 818 0.13 -2.35 -28.65
CA LEU A 818 -1.01 -1.66 -28.03
C LEU A 818 -2.11 -1.28 -29.02
N THR A 819 -2.21 -1.99 -30.15
CA THR A 819 -3.29 -1.75 -31.13
C THR A 819 -4.65 -2.11 -30.54
N PRO A 820 -5.75 -1.42 -30.94
CA PRO A 820 -7.10 -1.73 -30.42
C PRO A 820 -7.53 -3.19 -30.64
N ARG A 821 -7.11 -3.79 -31.75
CA ARG A 821 -7.43 -5.21 -32.04
C ARG A 821 -6.73 -6.17 -31.10
N GLU A 822 -5.43 -5.96 -30.88
CA GLU A 822 -4.63 -6.78 -29.95
C GLU A 822 -5.09 -6.61 -28.51
N LEU A 823 -5.32 -5.37 -28.09
CA LEU A 823 -5.81 -5.07 -26.74
C LEU A 823 -7.20 -5.70 -26.50
N THR A 824 -8.09 -5.68 -27.50
CA THR A 824 -9.45 -6.23 -27.34
C THR A 824 -9.44 -7.76 -27.29
N ASN A 825 -8.76 -8.42 -28.20
CA ASN A 825 -8.74 -9.89 -28.26
C ASN A 825 -7.86 -10.50 -27.16
N GLY A 826 -6.65 -10.00 -26.98
CA GLY A 826 -5.76 -10.45 -25.91
C GLY A 826 -6.37 -10.19 -24.54
N TYR A 827 -6.97 -9.01 -24.33
CA TYR A 827 -7.69 -8.69 -23.09
C TYR A 827 -8.81 -9.68 -22.79
N LYS A 828 -9.67 -10.03 -23.79
CA LYS A 828 -10.76 -10.99 -23.57
C LYS A 828 -10.24 -12.36 -23.10
N ILE A 829 -9.17 -12.86 -23.72
CA ILE A 829 -8.53 -14.13 -23.33
C ILE A 829 -7.94 -14.03 -21.91
N ARG A 830 -7.19 -12.98 -21.61
CA ARG A 830 -6.61 -12.77 -20.28
C ARG A 830 -7.69 -12.65 -19.21
N ARG A 831 -8.73 -11.86 -19.48
CA ARG A 831 -9.81 -11.66 -18.51
C ARG A 831 -10.58 -12.96 -18.29
N ALA A 832 -10.92 -13.72 -19.34
CA ALA A 832 -11.55 -15.03 -19.21
C ALA A 832 -10.69 -16.01 -18.39
N ALA A 833 -9.38 -16.02 -18.59
CA ALA A 833 -8.49 -16.86 -17.78
C ALA A 833 -8.58 -16.51 -16.29
N ILE A 834 -8.54 -15.22 -15.93
CA ILE A 834 -8.68 -14.78 -14.54
C ILE A 834 -10.08 -15.12 -13.98
N ASP A 835 -11.14 -14.81 -14.73
CA ASP A 835 -12.53 -15.03 -14.27
C ASP A 835 -12.85 -16.51 -14.07
N LEU A 836 -12.25 -17.38 -14.89
CA LEU A 836 -12.41 -18.83 -14.81
C LEU A 836 -11.35 -19.49 -13.91
N ASN A 837 -10.51 -18.71 -13.26
CA ASN A 837 -9.42 -19.17 -12.40
C ASN A 837 -8.46 -20.15 -13.12
N VAL A 838 -8.13 -19.86 -14.38
CA VAL A 838 -7.10 -20.56 -15.16
C VAL A 838 -5.77 -19.82 -14.98
N PRO A 839 -4.67 -20.52 -14.65
CA PRO A 839 -3.33 -19.93 -14.55
C PRO A 839 -2.99 -19.09 -15.78
N LEU A 840 -2.56 -17.85 -15.54
CA LEU A 840 -2.20 -16.90 -16.59
C LEU A 840 -0.81 -16.34 -16.35
N ILE A 841 0.03 -16.35 -17.38
CA ILE A 841 1.31 -15.64 -17.41
C ILE A 841 1.36 -14.71 -18.62
N THR A 842 1.74 -13.44 -18.39
CA THR A 842 1.75 -12.39 -19.41
C THR A 842 3.17 -11.94 -19.80
N ASN A 843 4.22 -12.64 -19.32
CA ASN A 843 5.62 -12.38 -19.63
C ASN A 843 6.30 -13.65 -20.17
N SER A 844 7.01 -13.54 -21.31
CA SER A 844 7.63 -14.68 -22.00
C SER A 844 8.75 -15.32 -21.18
N ARG A 845 9.58 -14.51 -20.53
CA ARG A 845 10.71 -15.02 -19.75
C ARG A 845 10.26 -15.75 -18.49
N LEU A 846 9.28 -15.18 -17.78
CA LEU A 846 8.70 -15.84 -16.63
C LEU A 846 7.99 -17.13 -17.04
N ALA A 847 7.22 -17.12 -18.15
CA ALA A 847 6.57 -18.31 -18.67
C ALA A 847 7.58 -19.41 -19.03
N SER A 848 8.64 -19.05 -19.76
CA SER A 848 9.69 -20.00 -20.12
C SER A 848 10.40 -20.58 -18.89
N ALA A 849 10.73 -19.74 -17.89
CA ALA A 849 11.35 -20.18 -16.65
C ALA A 849 10.43 -21.11 -15.83
N PHE A 850 9.14 -20.76 -15.71
CA PHE A 850 8.17 -21.57 -14.97
C PHE A 850 7.90 -22.92 -15.66
N ILE A 851 7.76 -22.93 -17.00
CA ILE A 851 7.64 -24.17 -17.78
C ILE A 851 8.87 -25.05 -17.56
N THR A 852 10.07 -24.48 -17.67
CA THR A 852 11.31 -25.19 -17.41
C THR A 852 11.35 -25.77 -16.00
N ALA A 853 10.90 -25.02 -15.01
CA ALA A 853 10.86 -25.45 -13.62
C ALA A 853 9.96 -26.67 -13.42
N PHE A 854 8.69 -26.62 -13.85
CA PHE A 854 7.76 -27.75 -13.62
C PHE A 854 7.98 -28.94 -14.55
N CYS A 855 8.70 -28.79 -15.67
CA CYS A 855 9.12 -29.90 -16.50
C CYS A 855 10.35 -30.63 -15.93
N ASN A 856 11.24 -29.93 -15.22
CA ASN A 856 12.48 -30.50 -14.70
C ASN A 856 12.38 -30.97 -13.24
N VAL A 857 11.44 -30.45 -12.46
CA VAL A 857 11.29 -30.73 -11.04
C VAL A 857 9.94 -31.43 -10.81
N SER A 858 9.95 -32.64 -10.31
CA SER A 858 8.75 -33.35 -9.86
C SER A 858 8.28 -32.80 -8.53
N MET A 859 6.96 -32.79 -8.29
CA MET A 859 6.42 -32.46 -6.97
C MET A 859 6.92 -33.40 -5.88
N ASP A 860 7.21 -34.65 -6.24
CA ASP A 860 7.75 -35.66 -5.31
C ASP A 860 9.21 -35.41 -4.93
N ASP A 861 9.95 -34.62 -5.74
CA ASP A 861 11.34 -34.26 -5.46
C ASP A 861 11.48 -33.01 -4.57
N ILE A 862 10.35 -32.37 -4.25
CA ILE A 862 10.35 -31.16 -3.40
C ILE A 862 10.40 -31.53 -1.93
N ASP A 863 11.57 -31.37 -1.32
CA ASP A 863 11.74 -31.53 0.11
C ASP A 863 11.09 -30.40 0.91
N ILE A 864 10.49 -30.77 2.04
CA ILE A 864 10.04 -29.83 3.07
C ILE A 864 11.21 -29.62 4.03
N LYS A 865 11.81 -28.43 3.96
CA LYS A 865 12.92 -28.01 4.83
C LYS A 865 12.53 -26.80 5.67
N ALA A 866 12.92 -26.77 6.93
CA ALA A 866 12.86 -25.58 7.74
C ALA A 866 13.87 -24.52 7.23
N TRP A 867 13.58 -23.25 7.45
CA TRP A 867 14.49 -22.15 7.00
C TRP A 867 15.93 -22.29 7.56
N GLY A 868 16.07 -22.83 8.76
CA GLY A 868 17.38 -23.08 9.39
C GLY A 868 18.19 -24.23 8.78
N GLU A 869 17.56 -25.08 7.97
CA GLU A 869 18.20 -26.26 7.33
C GLU A 869 18.86 -25.93 5.98
N TYR A 870 18.63 -24.75 5.44
CA TYR A 870 19.32 -24.24 4.26
C TYR A 870 20.67 -23.62 4.61
#